data_bdc00fb700bf15b8c50f3440a4a9b092
#
_entry.id   bdc00fb700bf15b8c50f3440a4a9b092
#
_cell.length_a   1.000
_cell.length_b   1.000
_cell.length_c   1.000
_cell.angle_alpha   90.00
_cell.angle_beta   90.00
_cell.angle_gamma   90.00
#
_symmetry.space_group_name_H-M   'P 1'
#
loop_
_entity.id
_entity.type
_entity.pdbx_description
1 polymer ?
#
loop_
_entity_poly.entity_id
_entity_poly.type
_entity_poly.pdbx_seq_one_letter_code
_entity_poly.pdbx_strand_id
1 'polypeptide(L)'
;VPYKIPERDVIAIVDAPPTPVALLAPGGRFVALIHYESHPPIALLERRYLPLAGIRVDPVLAGRQRVRRLTGLSVLRLADGIERPVALPDGAQVSVPAWSPDGRSFVFTVDEADGIGVWVGDAEPATARQVPGLRVRDVLGGDPLTIGAAVRWTRDGGSLLALGAPGDPPDLPEAPLEPRVEETAGKRSQMATYQDLLRTFADADAFQALATTVPLRVEPGTGAVKELGPPGLYQRLSDSPDGEHLLVHQVRRPFSFRVPYNYFTRSVEVWSAEGEVERVVAELGVSDEVPRQGVPTGPRQVSWAERAPATLLWTEALDGGDPVATAEHRDRVMRLAAPFAGEPERVLDVQHRCLGWLDLDEPHQVLLTEHDRDRRWLTTWMCDLADPERRRILFDHSMDDAYADPGSPLMTTRPDGSRTVLQDGSTIYLRGDGSTPDGDRPFLDRLDLVTMEQERLYRSPADGLDHVMGFPAAPAAPAVPAAPAAPAVPAAPAADGELGAPPPRPEILLSHESNSEPPNLYVAALDGSGVRALTAWPDPHPQLTAMHKRLIVHERGDGVQLSGMLHLPPGYDPATGGRLPLLIWAYPLDYGDPATAGQVRGSSQRFTRLNALEPTWFVLRGYAVLSNATMPVIGDPETMNDTFIEQVTESARAHVQALDEMGIVDRSRVVVGGHSYGGFMTANLLAHTDLFTAGIARSGAYN
;
A
#
# COMPACT_ATOMS: atom_id res chain seq x y z
N VAL A 1 -5.77 1.60 41.05
CA VAL A 1 -6.39 0.27 40.91
C VAL A 1 -5.47 -0.54 40.01
N PRO A 2 -4.94 -1.69 40.44
CA PRO A 2 -4.11 -2.51 39.55
C PRO A 2 -4.91 -2.95 38.33
N TYR A 3 -4.24 -3.00 37.18
CA TYR A 3 -4.85 -3.55 35.97
C TYR A 3 -5.28 -5.00 36.19
N LYS A 4 -6.45 -5.35 35.69
CA LYS A 4 -6.89 -6.76 35.69
C LYS A 4 -6.11 -7.52 34.64
N ILE A 5 -5.59 -8.67 35.00
CA ILE A 5 -4.98 -9.61 34.06
C ILE A 5 -6.10 -10.17 33.18
N PRO A 6 -6.01 -10.14 31.84
CA PRO A 6 -6.99 -10.75 30.94
C PRO A 6 -7.06 -12.27 31.12
N GLU A 7 -8.06 -12.88 30.53
CA GLU A 7 -8.17 -14.34 30.46
C GLU A 7 -7.02 -14.94 29.63
N ARG A 8 -6.68 -16.21 29.92
CA ARG A 8 -5.53 -16.88 29.28
C ARG A 8 -5.60 -16.88 27.75
N ASP A 9 -6.79 -17.08 27.19
CA ASP A 9 -6.98 -17.10 25.74
C ASP A 9 -6.72 -15.73 25.10
N VAL A 10 -7.13 -14.65 25.78
CA VAL A 10 -6.83 -13.27 25.33
C VAL A 10 -5.32 -13.01 25.38
N ILE A 11 -4.64 -13.44 26.45
CA ILE A 11 -3.18 -13.30 26.57
C ILE A 11 -2.49 -14.09 25.45
N ALA A 12 -2.89 -15.33 25.25
CA ALA A 12 -2.29 -16.20 24.22
C ALA A 12 -2.45 -15.61 22.81
N ILE A 13 -3.60 -14.98 22.50
CA ILE A 13 -3.83 -14.31 21.21
C ILE A 13 -2.98 -13.04 21.10
N VAL A 14 -2.88 -12.23 22.16
CA VAL A 14 -2.11 -10.98 22.15
C VAL A 14 -0.61 -11.24 22.00
N ASP A 15 -0.10 -12.29 22.66
CA ASP A 15 1.33 -12.63 22.66
C ASP A 15 1.74 -13.49 21.44
N ALA A 16 0.77 -14.01 20.68
CA ALA A 16 1.08 -14.84 19.51
C ALA A 16 1.80 -14.04 18.42
N PRO A 17 2.94 -14.53 17.91
CA PRO A 17 3.60 -13.89 16.78
C PRO A 17 2.72 -14.01 15.52
N PRO A 18 2.47 -12.89 14.83
CA PRO A 18 1.70 -12.94 13.57
C PRO A 18 2.51 -13.59 12.46
N THR A 19 1.80 -14.09 11.43
CA THR A 19 2.44 -14.54 10.18
C THR A 19 3.28 -13.42 9.57
N PRO A 20 4.52 -13.68 9.13
CA PRO A 20 5.38 -12.66 8.53
C PRO A 20 4.78 -12.05 7.26
N VAL A 21 5.12 -10.80 6.98
CA VAL A 21 4.81 -10.18 5.69
C VAL A 21 5.85 -10.59 4.66
N ALA A 22 5.41 -11.10 3.51
CA ALA A 22 6.27 -11.58 2.44
C ALA A 22 6.47 -10.52 1.35
N LEU A 23 7.73 -10.28 0.96
CA LEU A 23 8.11 -9.34 -0.10
C LEU A 23 8.98 -10.08 -1.13
N LEU A 24 8.41 -10.35 -2.31
CA LEU A 24 9.08 -11.02 -3.42
C LEU A 24 10.24 -10.16 -3.95
N ALA A 25 11.41 -10.76 -4.12
CA ALA A 25 12.56 -10.11 -4.72
C ALA A 25 12.40 -9.97 -6.25
N PRO A 26 12.97 -8.92 -6.88
CA PRO A 26 13.14 -8.88 -8.32
C PRO A 26 13.77 -10.16 -8.85
N GLY A 27 13.30 -10.64 -10.00
CA GLY A 27 13.77 -11.90 -10.58
C GLY A 27 13.26 -13.16 -9.91
N GLY A 28 12.41 -13.08 -8.86
CA GLY A 28 11.62 -14.20 -8.35
C GLY A 28 12.40 -15.34 -7.70
N ARG A 29 13.62 -15.09 -7.15
CA ARG A 29 14.43 -16.15 -6.52
C ARG A 29 14.27 -16.22 -5.01
N PHE A 30 13.99 -15.09 -4.38
CA PHE A 30 13.93 -14.94 -2.94
C PHE A 30 12.67 -14.18 -2.50
N VAL A 31 12.27 -14.41 -1.26
CA VAL A 31 11.25 -13.62 -0.57
C VAL A 31 11.86 -13.14 0.75
N ALA A 32 11.79 -11.83 1.01
CA ALA A 32 12.05 -11.31 2.35
C ALA A 32 10.79 -11.51 3.20
N LEU A 33 10.96 -12.12 4.35
CA LEU A 33 9.92 -12.31 5.36
C LEU A 33 10.17 -11.31 6.50
N ILE A 34 9.17 -10.48 6.76
CA ILE A 34 9.25 -9.38 7.72
C ILE A 34 8.46 -9.80 8.95
N HIS A 35 9.16 -9.99 10.06
CA HIS A 35 8.58 -10.34 11.35
C HIS A 35 8.18 -9.09 12.12
N TYR A 36 7.04 -9.12 12.80
CA TYR A 36 6.53 -7.97 13.53
C TYR A 36 5.72 -8.40 14.76
N GLU A 37 5.52 -7.46 15.68
CA GLU A 37 4.64 -7.65 16.84
C GLU A 37 3.20 -7.24 16.49
N SER A 38 2.22 -8.03 16.93
CA SER A 38 0.80 -7.74 16.73
C SER A 38 0.37 -6.46 17.42
N HIS A 39 0.98 -6.17 18.58
CA HIS A 39 0.65 -5.06 19.45
C HIS A 39 1.93 -4.31 19.84
N PRO A 40 1.98 -2.98 19.72
CA PRO A 40 3.14 -2.22 20.15
C PRO A 40 3.29 -2.32 21.66
N PRO A 41 4.51 -2.49 22.20
CA PRO A 41 4.75 -2.46 23.63
C PRO A 41 4.44 -1.07 24.20
N ILE A 42 4.00 -1.01 25.46
CA ILE A 42 3.68 0.26 26.14
C ILE A 42 4.87 1.22 26.10
N ALA A 43 6.10 0.72 26.24
CA ALA A 43 7.31 1.52 26.14
C ALA A 43 7.46 2.28 24.81
N LEU A 44 6.95 1.72 23.70
CA LEU A 44 6.92 2.43 22.41
C LEU A 44 5.85 3.52 22.38
N LEU A 45 4.71 3.28 23.04
CA LEU A 45 3.62 4.27 23.14
C LEU A 45 3.95 5.40 24.13
N GLU A 46 4.83 5.15 25.10
CA GLU A 46 5.30 6.14 26.08
C GLU A 46 6.34 7.11 25.50
N ARG A 47 7.00 6.74 24.38
CA ARG A 47 7.99 7.62 23.75
C ARG A 47 7.36 8.96 23.36
N ARG A 48 8.13 10.03 23.63
CA ARG A 48 7.71 11.38 23.25
C ARG A 48 7.80 11.57 21.74
N TYR A 49 6.70 11.94 21.14
CA TYR A 49 6.65 12.36 19.73
C TYR A 49 6.22 13.82 19.63
N LEU A 50 6.76 14.52 18.65
CA LEU A 50 6.39 15.89 18.33
C LEU A 50 5.40 15.89 17.15
N PRO A 51 4.20 16.48 17.33
CA PRO A 51 3.25 16.66 16.23
C PRO A 51 3.69 17.84 15.37
N LEU A 52 4.30 17.58 14.22
CA LEU A 52 4.92 18.59 13.37
C LEU A 52 4.50 18.41 11.92
N ALA A 53 3.92 19.44 11.31
CA ALA A 53 3.64 19.51 9.88
C ALA A 53 2.85 18.31 9.32
N GLY A 54 1.88 17.78 10.09
CA GLY A 54 1.03 16.66 9.70
C GLY A 54 1.60 15.27 9.98
N ILE A 55 2.75 15.19 10.66
CA ILE A 55 3.41 13.95 11.05
C ILE A 55 3.80 13.96 12.52
N ARG A 56 4.07 12.79 13.08
CA ARG A 56 4.66 12.63 14.42
C ARG A 56 6.10 12.22 14.30
N VAL A 57 6.98 13.04 14.85
CA VAL A 57 8.43 12.88 14.76
C VAL A 57 9.00 12.47 16.11
N ASP A 58 9.83 11.44 16.12
CA ASP A 58 10.67 11.07 17.25
C ASP A 58 11.86 12.03 17.30
N PRO A 59 11.99 12.89 18.34
CA PRO A 59 13.06 13.87 18.39
C PRO A 59 14.44 13.25 18.65
N VAL A 60 14.50 12.03 19.16
CA VAL A 60 15.77 11.32 19.45
C VAL A 60 16.34 10.70 18.16
N LEU A 61 15.48 10.06 17.39
CA LEU A 61 15.89 9.40 16.14
C LEU A 61 15.89 10.34 14.94
N ALA A 62 15.22 11.50 15.03
CA ALA A 62 14.87 12.32 13.86
C ALA A 62 14.22 11.48 12.75
N GLY A 63 13.22 10.68 13.14
CA GLY A 63 12.45 9.80 12.29
C GLY A 63 10.96 9.87 12.61
N ARG A 64 10.13 9.30 11.73
CA ARG A 64 8.68 9.23 11.98
C ARG A 64 8.34 8.25 13.08
N GLN A 65 7.24 8.52 13.80
CA GLN A 65 6.62 7.55 14.67
C GLN A 65 6.26 6.28 13.90
N ARG A 66 6.80 5.16 14.33
CA ARG A 66 6.44 3.83 13.83
C ARG A 66 5.55 3.14 14.85
N VAL A 67 4.27 2.98 14.54
CA VAL A 67 3.30 2.33 15.43
C VAL A 67 3.39 0.80 15.41
N ARG A 68 4.01 0.21 14.38
CA ARG A 68 4.27 -1.22 14.28
C ARG A 68 5.75 -1.48 14.47
N ARG A 69 6.07 -2.37 15.38
CA ARG A 69 7.44 -2.81 15.60
C ARG A 69 7.75 -4.00 14.70
N LEU A 70 8.67 -3.78 13.76
CA LEU A 70 9.23 -4.84 12.93
C LEU A 70 10.46 -5.39 13.67
N THR A 71 10.42 -6.68 14.02
CA THR A 71 11.35 -7.29 14.99
C THR A 71 12.43 -8.14 14.34
N GLY A 72 12.28 -8.47 13.04
CA GLY A 72 13.26 -9.32 12.39
C GLY A 72 13.00 -9.47 10.90
N LEU A 73 13.97 -10.03 10.22
CA LEU A 73 13.95 -10.37 8.81
C LEU A 73 14.42 -11.82 8.62
N SER A 74 13.79 -12.54 7.70
CA SER A 74 14.28 -13.81 7.17
C SER A 74 14.29 -13.75 5.66
N VAL A 75 15.11 -14.56 5.01
CA VAL A 75 15.12 -14.76 3.56
C VAL A 75 14.70 -16.19 3.26
N LEU A 76 13.62 -16.33 2.49
CA LEU A 76 13.14 -17.60 1.95
C LEU A 76 13.63 -17.76 0.52
N ARG A 77 14.34 -18.86 0.24
CA ARG A 77 14.74 -19.23 -1.12
C ARG A 77 13.64 -20.07 -1.78
N LEU A 78 13.10 -19.59 -2.91
CA LEU A 78 11.95 -20.23 -3.55
C LEU A 78 12.24 -21.59 -4.18
N ALA A 79 13.49 -21.83 -4.60
CA ALA A 79 13.89 -23.08 -5.26
C ALA A 79 13.67 -24.33 -4.38
N ASP A 80 13.91 -24.20 -3.07
CA ASP A 80 13.87 -25.33 -2.13
C ASP A 80 13.06 -25.07 -0.86
N GLY A 81 12.49 -23.86 -0.67
CA GLY A 81 11.72 -23.49 0.49
C GLY A 81 12.56 -23.30 1.77
N ILE A 82 13.88 -23.13 1.64
CA ILE A 82 14.73 -22.92 2.82
C ILE A 82 14.62 -21.46 3.28
N GLU A 83 14.11 -21.29 4.49
CA GLU A 83 14.09 -20.02 5.22
C GLU A 83 15.35 -19.87 6.07
N ARG A 84 15.99 -18.71 6.02
CA ARG A 84 17.16 -18.36 6.84
C ARG A 84 16.93 -17.01 7.53
N PRO A 85 17.02 -16.94 8.87
CA PRO A 85 16.94 -15.68 9.57
C PRO A 85 18.17 -14.81 9.28
N VAL A 86 17.95 -13.50 9.18
CA VAL A 86 19.00 -12.50 9.10
C VAL A 86 19.42 -12.13 10.52
N ALA A 87 20.70 -12.26 10.82
CA ALA A 87 21.23 -11.90 12.14
C ALA A 87 21.17 -10.39 12.33
N LEU A 88 20.49 -9.96 13.39
CA LEU A 88 20.28 -8.56 13.77
C LEU A 88 20.69 -8.36 15.24
N PRO A 89 20.99 -7.13 15.67
CA PRO A 89 21.19 -6.82 17.09
C PRO A 89 19.94 -7.17 17.92
N ASP A 90 20.15 -7.59 19.16
CA ASP A 90 19.07 -7.91 20.08
C ASP A 90 18.12 -6.72 20.27
N GLY A 91 16.83 -6.96 20.11
CA GLY A 91 15.80 -5.94 20.26
C GLY A 91 15.76 -4.92 19.12
N ALA A 92 16.44 -5.15 18.01
CA ALA A 92 16.41 -4.26 16.85
C ALA A 92 14.98 -3.96 16.39
N GLN A 93 14.73 -2.70 16.04
CA GLN A 93 13.56 -2.28 15.30
C GLN A 93 14.01 -1.93 13.88
N VAL A 94 13.51 -2.69 12.90
CA VAL A 94 13.94 -2.55 11.50
C VAL A 94 12.89 -1.82 10.66
N SER A 95 13.31 -1.30 9.50
CA SER A 95 12.36 -0.87 8.45
C SER A 95 12.01 -2.03 7.53
N VAL A 96 11.00 -1.82 6.67
CA VAL A 96 10.75 -2.70 5.53
C VAL A 96 11.99 -2.67 4.62
N PRO A 97 12.54 -3.83 4.19
CA PRO A 97 13.71 -3.86 3.33
C PRO A 97 13.37 -3.48 1.88
N ALA A 98 14.32 -2.82 1.22
CA ALA A 98 14.29 -2.56 -0.22
C ALA A 98 15.29 -3.46 -0.94
N TRP A 99 14.79 -4.28 -1.88
CA TRP A 99 15.63 -5.13 -2.70
C TRP A 99 16.48 -4.32 -3.69
N SER A 100 17.68 -4.77 -3.94
CA SER A 100 18.49 -4.34 -5.10
C SER A 100 17.77 -4.72 -6.40
N PRO A 101 18.00 -4.01 -7.52
CA PRO A 101 17.36 -4.32 -8.79
C PRO A 101 17.55 -5.74 -9.28
N ASP A 102 18.69 -6.36 -8.97
CA ASP A 102 19.01 -7.76 -9.31
C ASP A 102 18.41 -8.79 -8.33
N GLY A 103 17.75 -8.33 -7.24
CA GLY A 103 17.12 -9.16 -6.23
C GLY A 103 18.09 -10.03 -5.40
N ARG A 104 19.39 -9.68 -5.35
CA ARG A 104 20.39 -10.43 -4.61
C ARG A 104 20.72 -9.84 -3.25
N SER A 105 20.59 -8.53 -3.13
CA SER A 105 20.85 -7.79 -1.90
C SER A 105 19.63 -6.97 -1.50
N PHE A 106 19.61 -6.52 -0.27
CA PHE A 106 18.56 -5.66 0.25
C PHE A 106 19.12 -4.63 1.23
N VAL A 107 18.52 -3.46 1.29
CA VAL A 107 18.85 -2.41 2.23
C VAL A 107 17.68 -2.15 3.18
N PHE A 108 17.97 -1.89 4.44
CA PHE A 108 16.99 -1.52 5.45
C PHE A 108 17.63 -0.63 6.51
N THR A 109 16.80 -0.04 7.36
CA THR A 109 17.28 0.76 8.49
C THR A 109 17.00 0.07 9.81
N VAL A 110 17.82 0.39 10.81
CA VAL A 110 17.68 -0.06 12.19
C VAL A 110 17.65 1.15 13.11
N ASP A 111 16.65 1.21 13.99
CA ASP A 111 16.61 2.23 15.05
C ASP A 111 17.66 1.89 16.11
N GLU A 112 18.61 2.79 16.34
CA GLU A 112 19.69 2.67 17.29
C GLU A 112 19.58 3.76 18.37
N ALA A 113 20.39 3.68 19.39
CA ALA A 113 20.28 4.63 20.53
C ALA A 113 20.64 6.08 20.14
N ASP A 114 21.46 6.25 19.11
CA ASP A 114 22.01 7.51 18.63
C ASP A 114 21.48 7.93 17.24
N GLY A 115 20.46 7.26 16.72
CA GLY A 115 19.87 7.59 15.42
C GLY A 115 19.44 6.36 14.62
N ILE A 116 19.26 6.56 13.33
CA ILE A 116 18.82 5.50 12.40
C ILE A 116 20.03 5.03 11.58
N GLY A 117 20.46 3.81 11.83
CA GLY A 117 21.56 3.16 11.11
C GLY A 117 21.09 2.51 9.81
N VAL A 118 21.94 2.44 8.80
CA VAL A 118 21.66 1.76 7.52
C VAL A 118 22.37 0.43 7.48
N TRP A 119 21.64 -0.62 7.07
CA TRP A 119 22.12 -1.98 6.97
C TRP A 119 21.91 -2.52 5.56
N VAL A 120 22.88 -3.28 5.07
CA VAL A 120 22.80 -3.97 3.78
C VAL A 120 22.92 -5.47 4.04
N GLY A 121 22.01 -6.22 3.44
CA GLY A 121 21.98 -7.67 3.50
C GLY A 121 22.13 -8.31 2.14
N ASP A 122 22.66 -9.53 2.15
CA ASP A 122 22.72 -10.42 0.99
C ASP A 122 21.70 -11.55 1.16
N ALA A 123 20.93 -11.81 0.10
CA ALA A 123 19.90 -12.86 0.14
C ALA A 123 20.51 -14.27 0.34
N GLU A 124 21.70 -14.47 -0.13
CA GLU A 124 22.45 -15.71 0.06
C GLU A 124 23.90 -15.36 0.45
N PRO A 125 24.31 -15.67 1.69
CA PRO A 125 23.73 -16.64 2.64
C PRO A 125 22.69 -16.12 3.67
N ALA A 126 21.98 -15.01 3.43
CA ALA A 126 21.04 -14.35 4.35
C ALA A 126 21.76 -13.67 5.53
N THR A 127 22.74 -12.86 5.20
CA THR A 127 23.50 -12.04 6.17
C THR A 127 23.20 -10.58 6.00
N ALA A 128 23.40 -9.79 7.05
CA ALA A 128 23.36 -8.34 6.97
C ALA A 128 24.51 -7.73 7.76
N ARG A 129 24.92 -6.55 7.33
CA ARG A 129 25.96 -5.74 7.98
C ARG A 129 25.56 -4.28 7.98
N GLN A 130 25.95 -3.58 9.01
CA GLN A 130 25.80 -2.13 9.07
C GLN A 130 26.73 -1.46 8.05
N VAL A 131 26.24 -0.40 7.39
CA VAL A 131 27.09 0.49 6.60
C VAL A 131 27.83 1.39 7.59
N PRO A 132 29.18 1.32 7.67
CA PRO A 132 29.93 1.99 8.72
C PRO A 132 29.73 3.50 8.74
N GLY A 133 29.41 4.07 9.90
CA GLY A 133 29.29 5.50 10.10
C GLY A 133 28.12 6.21 9.40
N LEU A 134 27.29 5.48 8.66
CA LEU A 134 26.15 6.05 7.98
C LEU A 134 24.95 6.15 8.96
N ARG A 135 24.46 7.37 9.17
CA ARG A 135 23.22 7.68 9.86
C ARG A 135 22.30 8.44 8.91
N VAL A 136 21.03 8.10 8.93
CA VAL A 136 20.00 8.78 8.13
C VAL A 136 18.92 9.40 9.01
N ARG A 137 18.18 10.37 8.46
CA ARG A 137 16.95 10.89 9.05
C ARG A 137 15.77 10.54 8.17
N ASP A 138 14.69 10.03 8.76
CA ASP A 138 13.50 9.55 8.04
C ASP A 138 12.26 10.33 8.47
N VAL A 139 12.31 11.67 8.32
CA VAL A 139 11.21 12.59 8.68
C VAL A 139 10.31 12.87 7.48
N LEU A 140 10.89 13.18 6.30
CA LEU A 140 10.15 13.58 5.11
C LEU A 140 9.89 12.43 4.12
N GLY A 141 10.35 11.24 4.43
CA GLY A 141 10.12 10.03 3.63
C GLY A 141 8.63 9.70 3.47
N GLY A 142 8.32 8.77 2.58
CA GLY A 142 6.95 8.35 2.25
C GLY A 142 6.12 7.83 3.43
N ASP A 143 5.00 7.20 3.11
CA ASP A 143 4.12 6.50 4.05
C ASP A 143 4.94 5.62 5.02
N PRO A 144 4.62 5.59 6.34
CA PRO A 144 5.24 4.70 7.32
C PRO A 144 5.20 3.21 6.96
N LEU A 145 4.34 2.82 6.02
CA LEU A 145 4.20 1.47 5.49
C LEU A 145 5.01 1.25 4.21
N THR A 146 5.57 2.29 3.61
CA THR A 146 6.44 2.17 2.44
C THR A 146 7.90 2.07 2.83
N ILE A 147 8.63 1.32 2.03
CA ILE A 147 10.07 1.08 2.07
C ILE A 147 10.82 2.39 2.31
N GLY A 148 11.73 2.39 3.26
CA GLY A 148 12.49 3.51 3.75
C GLY A 148 12.84 4.55 2.70
N ALA A 149 12.13 5.68 2.74
CA ALA A 149 12.39 6.79 1.83
C ALA A 149 13.75 7.43 2.09
N ALA A 150 14.33 7.19 3.28
CA ALA A 150 15.64 7.72 3.67
C ALA A 150 16.82 7.03 2.96
N VAL A 151 16.63 5.82 2.41
CA VAL A 151 17.67 5.07 1.68
C VAL A 151 17.09 4.21 0.57
N ARG A 152 17.74 4.16 -0.57
CA ARG A 152 17.34 3.34 -1.72
C ARG A 152 18.56 2.95 -2.57
N TRP A 153 18.43 1.88 -3.31
CA TRP A 153 19.42 1.52 -4.32
C TRP A 153 19.38 2.49 -5.50
N THR A 154 20.55 2.75 -6.08
CA THR A 154 20.63 3.28 -7.45
C THR A 154 20.08 2.25 -8.43
N ARG A 155 19.67 2.68 -9.62
CA ARG A 155 19.08 1.79 -10.64
C ARG A 155 20.03 0.68 -11.08
N ASP A 156 21.32 0.97 -11.17
CA ASP A 156 22.36 -0.01 -11.48
C ASP A 156 22.66 -0.99 -10.34
N GLY A 157 22.09 -0.75 -9.15
CA GLY A 157 22.33 -1.54 -7.95
C GLY A 157 23.75 -1.42 -7.36
N GLY A 158 24.58 -0.51 -7.89
CA GLY A 158 25.97 -0.36 -7.47
C GLY A 158 26.16 0.49 -6.22
N SER A 159 25.21 1.40 -5.94
CA SER A 159 25.30 2.34 -4.83
C SER A 159 23.96 2.52 -4.13
N LEU A 160 23.97 3.26 -3.03
CA LEU A 160 22.76 3.73 -2.34
C LEU A 160 22.65 5.25 -2.47
N LEU A 161 21.43 5.75 -2.67
CA LEU A 161 21.06 7.13 -2.43
C LEU A 161 20.46 7.22 -1.02
N ALA A 162 20.99 8.11 -0.19
CA ALA A 162 20.59 8.23 1.20
C ALA A 162 20.36 9.68 1.64
N LEU A 163 19.44 9.88 2.56
CA LEU A 163 19.19 11.14 3.25
C LEU A 163 19.93 11.13 4.58
N GLY A 164 21.21 11.47 4.53
CA GLY A 164 22.14 11.42 5.65
C GLY A 164 21.80 12.43 6.76
N ALA A 165 22.06 12.06 8.00
CA ALA A 165 22.01 12.98 9.12
C ALA A 165 23.18 13.98 9.02
N PRO A 166 22.94 15.31 9.10
CA PRO A 166 24.01 16.31 9.01
C PRO A 166 24.89 16.39 10.26
N GLY A 167 24.63 15.58 11.28
CA GLY A 167 25.32 15.55 12.56
C GLY A 167 24.40 14.96 13.64
N ASP A 168 24.77 15.16 14.89
CA ASP A 168 23.98 14.77 16.05
C ASP A 168 22.55 15.34 16.02
N PRO A 169 21.59 14.75 16.76
CA PRO A 169 20.26 15.31 16.88
C PRO A 169 20.33 16.79 17.31
N PRO A 170 19.55 17.67 16.67
CA PRO A 170 19.63 19.09 16.95
C PRO A 170 19.05 19.43 18.34
N ASP A 171 19.59 20.46 18.98
CA ASP A 171 18.91 21.10 20.09
C ASP A 171 17.60 21.72 19.60
N LEU A 172 16.50 21.34 20.23
CA LEU A 172 15.19 21.83 19.85
C LEU A 172 14.86 23.13 20.56
N PRO A 173 14.17 24.07 19.86
CA PRO A 173 13.72 25.30 20.50
C PRO A 173 12.76 25.00 21.65
N GLU A 174 12.84 25.77 22.72
CA GLU A 174 11.90 25.68 23.84
C GLU A 174 10.50 26.07 23.35
N ALA A 175 9.50 25.32 23.81
CA ALA A 175 8.10 25.64 23.51
C ALA A 175 7.75 26.99 24.17
N PRO A 176 7.09 27.92 23.45
CA PRO A 176 6.69 29.20 24.03
C PRO A 176 5.72 28.97 25.21
N LEU A 177 5.93 29.74 26.28
CA LEU A 177 5.07 29.70 27.48
C LEU A 177 3.76 30.46 27.28
N GLU A 178 3.62 31.17 26.18
CA GLU A 178 2.44 32.00 25.87
C GLU A 178 1.26 31.17 25.40
N PRO A 179 0.01 31.52 25.77
CA PRO A 179 -1.16 30.85 25.27
C PRO A 179 -1.30 31.08 23.77
N ARG A 180 -1.70 30.02 23.06
CA ARG A 180 -2.01 30.12 21.63
C ARG A 180 -3.30 30.95 21.42
N VAL A 181 -3.23 31.97 20.61
CA VAL A 181 -4.38 32.75 20.16
C VAL A 181 -4.62 32.45 18.67
N GLU A 182 -5.79 31.96 18.33
CA GLU A 182 -6.24 31.78 16.95
C GLU A 182 -7.36 32.78 16.66
N GLU A 183 -7.17 33.56 15.61
CA GLU A 183 -8.21 34.44 15.07
C GLU A 183 -8.73 33.91 13.75
N THR A 184 -10.03 33.75 13.62
CA THR A 184 -10.67 33.41 12.35
C THR A 184 -11.15 34.66 11.67
N ALA A 185 -10.72 34.88 10.41
CA ALA A 185 -11.18 36.00 9.60
C ALA A 185 -12.62 35.80 9.04
N GLY A 186 -13.35 34.77 9.48
CA GLY A 186 -14.68 34.44 8.99
C GLY A 186 -14.74 33.91 7.54
N LYS A 187 -13.58 33.67 6.91
CA LYS A 187 -13.50 33.06 5.59
C LYS A 187 -13.83 31.56 5.71
N ARG A 188 -14.88 31.11 5.04
CA ARG A 188 -15.17 29.67 4.93
C ARG A 188 -14.12 29.04 4.02
N SER A 189 -13.46 27.99 4.50
CA SER A 189 -12.53 27.18 3.70
C SER A 189 -13.19 25.86 3.37
N GLN A 190 -13.07 25.39 2.13
CA GLN A 190 -13.49 24.05 1.71
C GLN A 190 -12.40 22.99 1.96
N MET A 191 -11.38 23.35 2.73
CA MET A 191 -10.23 22.49 2.99
C MET A 191 -10.56 21.34 3.94
N ALA A 192 -9.84 20.23 3.76
CA ALA A 192 -9.83 19.13 4.71
C ALA A 192 -9.23 19.58 6.06
N THR A 193 -9.69 18.96 7.14
CA THR A 193 -9.07 19.12 8.46
C THR A 193 -7.89 18.18 8.60
N TYR A 194 -6.75 18.72 9.03
CA TYR A 194 -5.53 17.96 9.22
C TYR A 194 -5.14 17.90 10.69
N GLN A 195 -4.51 16.79 11.10
CA GLN A 195 -3.96 16.61 12.44
C GLN A 195 -2.46 16.95 12.48
N ASP A 196 -1.93 17.13 13.68
CA ASP A 196 -0.49 17.26 13.95
C ASP A 196 0.20 18.37 13.14
N LEU A 197 -0.52 19.47 12.85
CA LEU A 197 0.01 20.63 12.12
C LEU A 197 1.00 21.44 12.97
N LEU A 198 1.81 22.26 12.32
CA LEU A 198 2.61 23.29 13.00
C LEU A 198 1.68 24.27 13.73
N ARG A 199 2.05 24.66 14.94
CA ARG A 199 1.24 25.56 15.79
C ARG A 199 1.94 26.87 16.07
N THR A 200 3.27 26.81 16.13
CA THR A 200 4.13 27.95 16.51
C THR A 200 5.33 28.05 15.57
N PHE A 201 6.02 29.18 15.59
CA PHE A 201 7.29 29.32 14.88
C PHE A 201 8.37 28.39 15.46
N ALA A 202 8.32 28.10 16.78
CA ALA A 202 9.19 27.10 17.40
C ALA A 202 8.94 25.69 16.84
N ASP A 203 7.67 25.30 16.55
CA ASP A 203 7.39 24.04 15.87
C ASP A 203 7.95 24.04 14.44
N ALA A 204 7.87 25.16 13.73
CA ALA A 204 8.43 25.29 12.39
C ALA A 204 9.95 25.15 12.39
N ASP A 205 10.62 25.71 13.39
CA ASP A 205 12.08 25.60 13.55
C ASP A 205 12.48 24.19 14.00
N ALA A 206 11.71 23.56 14.91
CA ALA A 206 11.89 22.16 15.30
C ALA A 206 11.69 21.20 14.12
N PHE A 207 10.64 21.42 13.31
CA PHE A 207 10.41 20.66 12.09
C PHE A 207 11.60 20.77 11.13
N GLN A 208 12.06 21.99 10.87
CA GLN A 208 13.22 22.22 10.00
C GLN A 208 14.48 21.52 10.54
N ALA A 209 14.76 21.67 11.85
CA ALA A 209 15.94 21.09 12.46
C ALA A 209 15.96 19.57 12.38
N LEU A 210 14.81 18.90 12.67
CA LEU A 210 14.68 17.44 12.64
C LEU A 210 14.65 16.87 11.22
N ALA A 211 14.02 17.58 10.28
CA ALA A 211 13.84 17.11 8.90
C ALA A 211 15.02 17.47 7.95
N THR A 212 15.99 18.26 8.42
CA THR A 212 17.18 18.59 7.60
C THR A 212 18.06 17.36 7.41
N THR A 213 18.38 17.06 6.16
CA THR A 213 19.24 15.94 5.73
C THR A 213 20.27 16.40 4.74
N VAL A 214 21.28 15.58 4.49
CA VAL A 214 22.27 15.75 3.41
C VAL A 214 22.06 14.65 2.37
N PRO A 215 21.87 14.96 1.08
CA PRO A 215 21.76 13.95 0.04
C PRO A 215 23.10 13.29 -0.19
N LEU A 216 23.15 11.98 -0.11
CA LEU A 216 24.38 11.20 -0.17
C LEU A 216 24.28 10.11 -1.24
N ARG A 217 25.42 9.84 -1.91
CA ARG A 217 25.66 8.57 -2.60
C ARG A 217 26.64 7.75 -1.76
N VAL A 218 26.28 6.50 -1.51
CA VAL A 218 27.00 5.63 -0.57
C VAL A 218 27.38 4.34 -1.28
N GLU A 219 28.63 3.93 -1.15
CA GLU A 219 29.10 2.61 -1.59
C GLU A 219 28.77 1.55 -0.50
N PRO A 220 27.87 0.59 -0.76
CA PRO A 220 27.38 -0.30 0.28
C PRO A 220 28.47 -1.21 0.85
N GLY A 221 29.52 -1.53 0.06
CA GLY A 221 30.60 -2.42 0.43
C GLY A 221 31.57 -1.82 1.44
N THR A 222 32.00 -0.60 1.21
CA THR A 222 33.03 0.11 1.98
C THR A 222 32.47 1.11 2.98
N GLY A 223 31.23 1.57 2.75
CA GLY A 223 30.66 2.70 3.46
C GLY A 223 31.22 4.07 3.01
N ALA A 224 31.93 4.12 1.88
CA ALA A 224 32.40 5.38 1.32
C ALA A 224 31.22 6.28 0.94
N VAL A 225 31.26 7.52 1.36
CA VAL A 225 30.17 8.51 1.20
C VAL A 225 30.64 9.64 0.30
N LYS A 226 29.79 10.01 -0.66
CA LYS A 226 29.89 11.25 -1.44
C LYS A 226 28.69 12.12 -1.15
N GLU A 227 28.91 13.34 -0.67
CA GLU A 227 27.84 14.34 -0.55
C GLU A 227 27.44 14.83 -1.94
N LEU A 228 26.12 14.88 -2.20
CA LEU A 228 25.56 15.31 -3.48
C LEU A 228 25.00 16.74 -3.42
N GLY A 229 24.88 17.33 -2.21
CA GLY A 229 24.34 18.67 -2.08
C GLY A 229 24.39 19.18 -0.64
N PRO A 230 24.00 20.44 -0.43
CA PRO A 230 24.01 21.06 0.90
C PRO A 230 22.93 20.46 1.81
N PRO A 231 23.02 20.65 3.13
CA PRO A 231 21.93 20.34 4.04
C PRO A 231 20.62 21.04 3.64
N GLY A 232 19.51 20.29 3.62
CA GLY A 232 18.18 20.77 3.21
C GLY A 232 17.06 19.84 3.61
N LEU A 233 15.82 20.18 3.25
CA LEU A 233 14.63 19.41 3.55
C LEU A 233 14.28 18.51 2.36
N TYR A 234 15.06 17.48 2.14
CA TYR A 234 14.88 16.59 1.00
C TYR A 234 13.78 15.56 1.27
N GLN A 235 12.81 15.49 0.35
CA GLN A 235 11.71 14.56 0.41
C GLN A 235 11.99 13.29 -0.40
N ARG A 236 12.64 13.46 -1.56
CA ARG A 236 12.91 12.36 -2.50
C ARG A 236 14.14 12.64 -3.34
N LEU A 237 14.93 11.60 -3.55
CA LEU A 237 16.02 11.54 -4.52
C LEU A 237 15.78 10.32 -5.41
N SER A 238 15.91 10.46 -6.73
CA SER A 238 15.87 9.32 -7.65
C SER A 238 16.76 9.58 -8.85
N ASP A 239 17.59 8.61 -9.19
CA ASP A 239 18.44 8.62 -10.37
C ASP A 239 17.62 8.42 -11.65
N SER A 240 18.07 9.03 -12.74
CA SER A 240 17.55 8.82 -14.09
C SER A 240 17.84 7.40 -14.57
N PRO A 241 17.13 6.89 -15.59
CA PRO A 241 17.41 5.57 -16.16
C PRO A 241 18.83 5.37 -16.68
N ASP A 242 19.50 6.43 -17.16
CA ASP A 242 20.92 6.38 -17.57
C ASP A 242 21.91 6.57 -16.41
N GLY A 243 21.43 6.94 -15.21
CA GLY A 243 22.24 7.15 -14.01
C GLY A 243 23.04 8.48 -14.02
N GLU A 244 22.90 9.32 -15.04
CA GLU A 244 23.67 10.56 -15.18
C GLU A 244 23.04 11.74 -14.47
N HIS A 245 21.74 11.65 -14.08
CA HIS A 245 21.00 12.73 -13.44
C HIS A 245 20.24 12.25 -12.21
N LEU A 246 19.86 13.21 -11.35
CA LEU A 246 19.05 13.01 -10.17
C LEU A 246 17.81 13.90 -10.23
N LEU A 247 16.65 13.34 -9.97
CA LEU A 247 15.43 14.08 -9.68
C LEU A 247 15.35 14.31 -8.17
N VAL A 248 15.29 15.58 -7.78
CA VAL A 248 15.34 16.01 -6.38
C VAL A 248 14.06 16.77 -6.04
N HIS A 249 13.36 16.30 -5.00
CA HIS A 249 12.23 17.01 -4.42
C HIS A 249 12.62 17.57 -3.05
N GLN A 250 12.48 18.88 -2.88
CA GLN A 250 12.88 19.56 -1.66
C GLN A 250 11.75 20.45 -1.14
N VAL A 251 11.45 20.33 0.17
CA VAL A 251 10.56 21.25 0.89
C VAL A 251 11.36 22.52 1.23
N ARG A 252 10.73 23.67 1.09
CA ARG A 252 11.34 24.98 1.36
C ARG A 252 10.45 25.85 2.25
N ARG A 253 10.99 26.89 2.85
CA ARG A 253 10.19 27.95 3.47
C ARG A 253 9.54 28.85 2.38
N PRO A 254 8.37 29.45 2.68
CA PRO A 254 7.64 29.42 3.96
C PRO A 254 6.86 28.13 4.16
N PHE A 255 6.75 27.72 5.44
CA PHE A 255 5.88 26.63 5.87
C PHE A 255 4.47 27.14 6.17
N SER A 256 3.47 26.25 6.10
CA SER A 256 2.10 26.56 6.46
C SER A 256 1.75 26.01 7.84
N PHE A 257 0.89 26.74 8.57
CA PHE A 257 0.26 26.29 9.81
C PHE A 257 -1.13 25.67 9.59
N ARG A 258 -1.55 25.54 8.32
CA ARG A 258 -2.91 25.13 7.92
C ARG A 258 -2.93 23.76 7.23
N VAL A 259 -1.81 23.33 6.67
CA VAL A 259 -1.69 22.10 5.88
C VAL A 259 -0.43 21.32 6.27
N PRO A 260 -0.39 20.00 5.98
CA PRO A 260 0.81 19.18 6.19
C PRO A 260 1.96 19.55 5.24
N TYR A 261 3.16 19.05 5.54
CA TYR A 261 4.40 19.40 4.84
C TYR A 261 4.38 19.10 3.32
N ASN A 262 3.59 18.13 2.86
CA ASN A 262 3.46 17.82 1.44
C ASN A 262 2.71 18.88 0.62
N TYR A 263 2.13 19.88 1.29
CA TYR A 263 1.53 21.08 0.69
C TYR A 263 2.35 22.35 0.92
N PHE A 264 3.53 22.25 1.55
CA PHE A 264 4.41 23.40 1.76
C PHE A 264 5.08 23.85 0.47
N THR A 265 5.72 25.00 0.52
CA THR A 265 6.61 25.47 -0.55
C THR A 265 7.64 24.39 -0.85
N ARG A 266 7.85 24.10 -2.13
CA ARG A 266 8.76 23.04 -2.58
C ARG A 266 9.39 23.35 -3.92
N SER A 267 10.59 22.81 -4.15
CA SER A 267 11.21 22.80 -5.46
C SER A 267 11.31 21.38 -5.99
N VAL A 268 11.25 21.26 -7.31
CA VAL A 268 11.55 20.04 -8.07
C VAL A 268 12.70 20.39 -9.01
N GLU A 269 13.79 19.66 -8.88
CA GLU A 269 15.03 19.99 -9.55
C GLU A 269 15.64 18.77 -10.22
N VAL A 270 16.32 18.97 -11.34
CA VAL A 270 17.24 17.99 -11.92
C VAL A 270 18.65 18.41 -11.55
N TRP A 271 19.39 17.47 -10.99
CA TRP A 271 20.80 17.62 -10.67
C TRP A 271 21.64 16.66 -11.51
N SER A 272 22.90 16.98 -11.76
CA SER A 272 23.85 16.01 -12.28
C SER A 272 24.07 14.85 -11.29
N ALA A 273 24.65 13.76 -11.74
CA ALA A 273 25.06 12.65 -10.86
C ALA A 273 26.09 13.08 -9.79
N GLU A 274 26.78 14.21 -10.00
CA GLU A 274 27.73 14.83 -9.08
C GLU A 274 27.07 15.74 -8.05
N GLY A 275 25.80 16.12 -8.25
CA GLY A 275 25.02 16.95 -7.32
C GLY A 275 24.94 18.43 -7.71
N GLU A 276 25.30 18.80 -8.95
CA GLU A 276 25.14 20.15 -9.46
C GLU A 276 23.73 20.36 -10.01
N VAL A 277 23.09 21.47 -9.68
CA VAL A 277 21.75 21.81 -10.19
C VAL A 277 21.82 22.16 -11.68
N GLU A 278 21.17 21.35 -12.51
CA GLU A 278 21.11 21.56 -13.96
C GLU A 278 19.84 22.30 -14.38
N ARG A 279 18.71 21.97 -13.72
CA ARG A 279 17.41 22.58 -14.03
C ARG A 279 16.53 22.66 -12.79
N VAL A 280 15.90 23.78 -12.57
CA VAL A 280 14.72 23.93 -11.72
C VAL A 280 13.50 23.64 -12.59
N VAL A 281 12.84 22.51 -12.35
CA VAL A 281 11.64 22.08 -13.08
C VAL A 281 10.42 22.84 -12.59
N ALA A 282 10.32 23.01 -11.26
CA ALA A 282 9.23 23.74 -10.63
C ALA A 282 9.63 24.35 -9.29
N GLU A 283 9.12 25.56 -9.04
CA GLU A 283 9.04 26.18 -7.72
C GLU A 283 7.55 26.33 -7.37
N LEU A 284 7.09 25.59 -6.39
CA LEU A 284 5.68 25.52 -6.02
C LEU A 284 5.48 26.21 -4.67
N GLY A 285 4.60 27.19 -4.61
CA GLY A 285 4.19 27.84 -3.37
C GLY A 285 3.40 26.94 -2.45
N VAL A 286 3.04 27.46 -1.28
CA VAL A 286 2.16 26.75 -0.34
C VAL A 286 0.80 26.49 -1.03
N SER A 287 0.35 25.25 -0.99
CA SER A 287 -0.92 24.80 -1.57
C SER A 287 -1.98 24.63 -0.48
N ASP A 288 -2.30 25.71 0.23
CA ASP A 288 -3.25 25.71 1.37
C ASP A 288 -4.67 26.15 1.01
N GLU A 289 -4.99 26.33 -0.27
CA GLU A 289 -6.31 26.67 -0.80
C GLU A 289 -6.86 25.59 -1.75
N VAL A 290 -6.25 24.40 -1.79
CA VAL A 290 -6.73 23.28 -2.63
C VAL A 290 -8.11 22.85 -2.17
N PRO A 291 -9.13 22.84 -3.05
CA PRO A 291 -10.47 22.38 -2.70
C PRO A 291 -10.47 20.89 -2.29
N ARG A 292 -11.49 20.51 -1.51
CA ARG A 292 -11.72 19.09 -1.20
C ARG A 292 -11.85 18.29 -2.50
N GLN A 293 -11.14 17.15 -2.63
CA GLN A 293 -11.03 16.34 -3.85
C GLN A 293 -10.38 17.08 -5.04
N GLY A 294 -9.88 18.29 -4.82
CA GLY A 294 -9.09 19.02 -5.81
C GLY A 294 -7.62 18.62 -5.82
N VAL A 295 -6.86 19.25 -6.69
CA VAL A 295 -5.41 19.04 -6.82
C VAL A 295 -4.66 20.37 -6.84
N PRO A 296 -3.41 20.43 -6.37
CA PRO A 296 -2.58 21.62 -6.55
C PRO A 296 -2.38 21.97 -8.02
N THR A 297 -2.24 23.25 -8.31
CA THR A 297 -1.82 23.73 -9.63
C THR A 297 -0.30 23.60 -9.80
N GLY A 298 0.18 23.59 -11.05
CA GLY A 298 1.57 23.38 -11.41
C GLY A 298 1.96 21.89 -11.52
N PRO A 299 3.24 21.59 -11.73
CA PRO A 299 3.73 20.24 -11.93
C PRO A 299 3.42 19.31 -10.76
N ARG A 300 2.76 18.19 -11.06
CA ARG A 300 2.39 17.11 -10.14
C ARG A 300 2.91 15.78 -10.67
N GLN A 301 3.21 14.84 -9.77
CA GLN A 301 3.66 13.48 -10.14
C GLN A 301 4.93 13.48 -11.00
N VAL A 302 5.82 14.46 -10.81
CA VAL A 302 7.06 14.53 -11.56
C VAL A 302 7.89 13.28 -11.31
N SER A 303 8.21 12.55 -12.38
CA SER A 303 8.97 11.31 -12.33
C SER A 303 9.75 11.07 -13.62
N TRP A 304 10.76 10.20 -13.55
CA TRP A 304 11.43 9.71 -14.74
C TRP A 304 10.49 8.79 -15.54
N ALA A 305 10.53 8.90 -16.86
CA ALA A 305 10.02 7.87 -17.76
C ALA A 305 10.95 6.66 -17.65
N GLU A 306 10.42 5.51 -17.22
CA GLU A 306 11.26 4.35 -16.87
C GLU A 306 12.06 3.77 -18.04
N ARG A 307 11.60 3.99 -19.29
CA ARG A 307 12.18 3.43 -20.52
C ARG A 307 12.84 4.48 -21.42
N ALA A 308 13.10 5.70 -20.91
CA ALA A 308 13.83 6.74 -21.61
C ALA A 308 15.04 7.19 -20.77
N PRO A 309 16.22 7.42 -21.36
CA PRO A 309 17.47 7.62 -20.60
C PRO A 309 17.39 8.72 -19.54
N ALA A 310 16.96 9.92 -19.91
CA ALA A 310 16.82 11.05 -19.00
C ALA A 310 15.64 11.92 -19.43
N THR A 311 14.44 11.44 -19.21
CA THR A 311 13.20 12.12 -19.60
C THR A 311 12.25 12.19 -18.41
N LEU A 312 11.84 13.39 -18.05
CA LEU A 312 10.82 13.65 -17.04
C LEU A 312 9.43 13.69 -17.67
N LEU A 313 8.47 13.16 -16.92
CA LEU A 313 7.04 13.29 -17.17
C LEU A 313 6.34 13.84 -15.94
N TRP A 314 5.29 14.64 -16.14
CA TRP A 314 4.42 15.12 -15.07
C TRP A 314 3.05 15.53 -15.58
N THR A 315 2.14 15.84 -14.66
CA THR A 315 0.81 16.37 -14.98
C THR A 315 0.63 17.79 -14.45
N GLU A 316 -0.16 18.60 -15.16
CA GLU A 316 -0.60 19.93 -14.75
C GLU A 316 -2.11 20.05 -14.87
N ALA A 317 -2.75 20.70 -13.89
CA ALA A 317 -4.20 20.93 -13.91
C ALA A 317 -4.57 22.07 -14.87
N LEU A 318 -5.52 21.81 -15.76
CA LEU A 318 -6.04 22.78 -16.72
C LEU A 318 -7.32 23.48 -16.18
N ASP A 319 -7.94 22.93 -15.15
CA ASP A 319 -9.15 23.44 -14.49
C ASP A 319 -8.87 24.22 -13.20
N GLY A 320 -7.64 24.65 -12.99
CA GLY A 320 -7.20 25.31 -11.76
C GLY A 320 -7.15 24.38 -10.54
N GLY A 321 -7.23 23.07 -10.76
CA GLY A 321 -7.27 22.04 -9.70
C GLY A 321 -8.63 21.93 -8.99
N ASP A 322 -9.65 22.65 -9.45
CA ASP A 322 -11.00 22.63 -8.88
C ASP A 322 -11.82 21.47 -9.50
N PRO A 323 -12.25 20.48 -8.70
CA PRO A 323 -12.98 19.31 -9.21
C PRO A 323 -14.38 19.65 -9.74
N VAL A 324 -14.96 20.80 -9.36
CA VAL A 324 -16.28 21.24 -9.83
C VAL A 324 -16.23 22.25 -10.99
N ALA A 325 -15.05 22.74 -11.35
CA ALA A 325 -14.89 23.61 -12.49
C ALA A 325 -15.23 22.88 -13.80
N THR A 326 -15.93 23.59 -14.70
CA THR A 326 -16.19 23.07 -16.04
C THR A 326 -14.94 23.23 -16.91
N ALA A 327 -14.42 22.13 -17.43
CA ALA A 327 -13.26 22.12 -18.32
C ALA A 327 -13.43 21.03 -19.37
N GLU A 328 -12.97 21.28 -20.59
CA GLU A 328 -12.95 20.28 -21.67
C GLU A 328 -11.92 19.18 -21.38
N HIS A 329 -10.78 19.60 -20.84
CA HIS A 329 -9.72 18.72 -20.36
C HIS A 329 -9.30 19.16 -18.97
N ARG A 330 -9.13 18.22 -18.06
CA ARG A 330 -8.79 18.52 -16.66
C ARG A 330 -7.30 18.52 -16.39
N ASP A 331 -6.54 17.69 -17.08
CA ASP A 331 -5.08 17.60 -16.91
C ASP A 331 -4.33 17.58 -18.24
N ARG A 332 -3.09 17.99 -18.17
CA ARG A 332 -2.11 17.94 -19.26
C ARG A 332 -0.91 17.12 -18.81
N VAL A 333 -0.48 16.18 -19.65
CA VAL A 333 0.80 15.48 -19.48
C VAL A 333 1.90 16.28 -20.19
N MET A 334 2.96 16.55 -19.46
CA MET A 334 4.13 17.31 -19.90
C MET A 334 5.37 16.43 -19.92
N ARG A 335 6.34 16.77 -20.76
CA ARG A 335 7.63 16.08 -20.92
C ARG A 335 8.78 17.08 -20.94
N LEU A 336 9.91 16.69 -20.34
CA LEU A 336 11.17 17.41 -20.44
C LEU A 336 12.32 16.41 -20.50
N ALA A 337 13.05 16.38 -21.60
CA ALA A 337 14.18 15.47 -21.81
C ALA A 337 15.53 16.19 -21.67
N ALA A 338 16.58 15.43 -21.36
CA ALA A 338 17.95 15.94 -21.40
C ALA A 338 18.27 16.59 -22.76
N PRO A 339 19.08 17.66 -22.79
CA PRO A 339 19.87 18.25 -21.70
C PRO A 339 19.09 19.27 -20.82
N PHE A 340 17.77 19.22 -20.74
CA PHE A 340 16.87 20.07 -19.95
C PHE A 340 16.92 21.57 -20.25
N ALA A 341 17.54 21.95 -21.33
CA ALA A 341 17.75 23.37 -21.72
C ALA A 341 16.50 23.99 -22.38
N GLY A 342 15.58 23.16 -22.88
CA GLY A 342 14.37 23.59 -23.58
C GLY A 342 13.22 23.94 -22.65
N GLU A 343 12.10 24.40 -23.24
CA GLU A 343 10.82 24.48 -22.54
C GLU A 343 10.18 23.10 -22.49
N PRO A 344 9.41 22.80 -21.43
CA PRO A 344 8.64 21.57 -21.36
C PRO A 344 7.66 21.41 -22.52
N GLU A 345 7.58 20.22 -23.06
CA GLU A 345 6.69 19.89 -24.17
C GLU A 345 5.36 19.36 -23.67
N ARG A 346 4.26 19.83 -24.26
CA ARG A 346 2.95 19.18 -24.11
C ARG A 346 2.99 17.83 -24.81
N VAL A 347 2.66 16.74 -24.08
CA VAL A 347 2.48 15.43 -24.66
C VAL A 347 1.02 15.24 -25.09
N LEU A 348 0.09 15.31 -24.14
CA LEU A 348 -1.35 15.18 -24.40
C LEU A 348 -2.16 15.89 -23.32
N ASP A 349 -3.40 16.23 -23.66
CA ASP A 349 -4.42 16.65 -22.71
C ASP A 349 -5.39 15.50 -22.47
N VAL A 350 -5.79 15.27 -21.22
CA VAL A 350 -6.72 14.24 -20.81
C VAL A 350 -8.02 14.85 -20.32
N GLN A 351 -9.13 14.17 -20.64
CA GLN A 351 -10.46 14.70 -20.37
C GLN A 351 -10.76 14.76 -18.88
N HIS A 352 -10.33 13.73 -18.16
CA HIS A 352 -10.59 13.62 -16.73
C HIS A 352 -9.27 13.77 -15.93
N ARG A 353 -9.31 13.58 -14.61
CA ARG A 353 -8.15 13.69 -13.75
C ARG A 353 -7.18 12.52 -13.98
N CYS A 354 -5.95 12.82 -14.39
CA CYS A 354 -4.91 11.82 -14.54
C CYS A 354 -4.47 11.29 -13.17
N LEU A 355 -4.64 9.99 -12.94
CA LEU A 355 -4.17 9.31 -11.74
C LEU A 355 -2.69 8.91 -11.82
N GLY A 356 -2.14 8.81 -13.03
CA GLY A 356 -0.76 8.43 -13.29
C GLY A 356 -0.63 7.49 -14.48
N TRP A 357 0.55 6.92 -14.63
CA TRP A 357 0.85 5.96 -15.70
C TRP A 357 1.77 4.85 -15.20
N LEU A 358 1.76 3.74 -15.93
CA LEU A 358 2.68 2.61 -15.76
C LEU A 358 3.42 2.42 -17.08
N ASP A 359 4.76 2.40 -17.02
CA ASP A 359 5.60 2.18 -18.19
C ASP A 359 5.51 0.73 -18.67
N LEU A 360 5.43 0.53 -19.97
CA LEU A 360 5.55 -0.75 -20.65
C LEU A 360 7.01 -1.02 -21.06
N ASP A 361 7.27 -2.18 -21.67
CA ASP A 361 8.63 -2.56 -22.10
C ASP A 361 9.15 -1.71 -23.25
N GLU A 362 8.28 -1.34 -24.18
CA GLU A 362 8.64 -0.48 -25.29
C GLU A 362 8.81 0.98 -24.81
N PRO A 363 9.87 1.65 -25.26
CA PRO A 363 10.04 3.07 -24.97
C PRO A 363 8.82 3.89 -25.37
N HIS A 364 8.47 4.87 -24.54
CA HIS A 364 7.32 5.77 -24.72
C HIS A 364 5.94 5.14 -24.62
N GLN A 365 5.83 3.84 -24.46
CA GLN A 365 4.52 3.20 -24.24
C GLN A 365 4.17 3.14 -22.76
N VAL A 366 2.97 3.61 -22.43
CA VAL A 366 2.46 3.66 -21.05
C VAL A 366 1.00 3.23 -20.98
N LEU A 367 0.61 2.73 -19.83
CA LEU A 367 -0.80 2.61 -19.44
C LEU A 367 -1.14 3.83 -18.58
N LEU A 368 -1.91 4.77 -19.11
CA LEU A 368 -2.34 5.99 -18.45
C LEU A 368 -3.77 5.84 -17.96
N THR A 369 -4.02 6.14 -16.68
CA THR A 369 -5.36 6.04 -16.08
C THR A 369 -5.94 7.41 -15.77
N GLU A 370 -7.16 7.64 -16.26
CA GLU A 370 -8.00 8.79 -15.96
C GLU A 370 -9.14 8.42 -15.01
N HIS A 371 -9.54 9.37 -14.19
CA HIS A 371 -10.67 9.26 -13.27
C HIS A 371 -11.72 10.34 -13.53
N ASP A 372 -12.89 9.92 -13.97
CA ASP A 372 -14.09 10.74 -13.99
C ASP A 372 -14.74 10.71 -12.60
N ARG A 373 -14.61 11.81 -11.85
CA ARG A 373 -15.13 11.94 -10.48
C ARG A 373 -16.63 11.79 -10.42
N ASP A 374 -17.33 12.42 -11.35
CA ASP A 374 -18.80 12.56 -11.28
C ASP A 374 -19.47 11.22 -11.63
N ARG A 375 -18.91 10.49 -12.58
CA ARG A 375 -19.37 9.12 -12.93
C ARG A 375 -18.76 8.03 -12.04
N ARG A 376 -17.76 8.36 -11.25
CA ARG A 376 -16.95 7.37 -10.49
C ARG A 376 -16.40 6.29 -11.43
N TRP A 377 -15.72 6.74 -12.50
CA TRP A 377 -15.31 5.91 -13.63
C TRP A 377 -13.82 5.97 -13.87
N LEU A 378 -13.23 4.84 -14.19
CA LEU A 378 -11.83 4.71 -14.54
C LEU A 378 -11.69 4.33 -16.01
N THR A 379 -10.88 5.09 -16.74
CA THR A 379 -10.48 4.77 -18.10
C THR A 379 -8.97 4.62 -18.15
N THR A 380 -8.50 3.43 -18.52
CA THR A 380 -7.07 3.17 -18.72
C THR A 380 -6.78 3.12 -20.21
N TRP A 381 -5.89 4.00 -20.64
CA TRP A 381 -5.43 4.12 -22.01
C TRP A 381 -4.08 3.43 -22.19
N MET A 382 -3.90 2.71 -23.25
CA MET A 382 -2.58 2.40 -23.79
C MET A 382 -2.17 3.55 -24.71
N CYS A 383 -1.13 4.28 -24.32
CA CYS A 383 -0.65 5.47 -25.02
C CYS A 383 0.78 5.27 -25.53
N ASP A 384 1.05 5.78 -26.73
CA ASP A 384 2.42 6.06 -27.18
C ASP A 384 2.70 7.54 -26.97
N LEU A 385 3.57 7.88 -26.01
CA LEU A 385 3.90 9.27 -25.69
C LEU A 385 4.72 9.98 -26.79
N ALA A 386 5.21 9.25 -27.80
CA ALA A 386 5.83 9.81 -29.01
C ALA A 386 4.80 10.15 -30.09
N ASP A 387 3.64 9.46 -30.09
CA ASP A 387 2.52 9.70 -31.00
C ASP A 387 1.19 9.57 -30.23
N PRO A 388 0.82 10.55 -29.38
CA PRO A 388 -0.32 10.46 -28.46
C PRO A 388 -1.68 10.32 -29.14
N GLU A 389 -1.78 10.60 -30.44
CA GLU A 389 -3.00 10.37 -31.22
C GLU A 389 -3.29 8.86 -31.43
N ARG A 390 -2.27 8.02 -31.29
CA ARG A 390 -2.36 6.55 -31.38
C ARG A 390 -2.71 5.87 -30.06
N ARG A 391 -3.48 6.54 -29.21
CA ARG A 391 -3.96 5.93 -27.96
C ARG A 391 -5.21 5.08 -28.21
N ARG A 392 -5.36 4.04 -27.39
CA ARG A 392 -6.56 3.19 -27.35
C ARG A 392 -6.95 2.85 -25.91
N ILE A 393 -8.25 2.67 -25.70
CA ILE A 393 -8.77 2.22 -24.41
C ILE A 393 -8.33 0.77 -24.16
N LEU A 394 -7.75 0.51 -23.00
CA LEU A 394 -7.46 -0.81 -22.49
C LEU A 394 -8.56 -1.27 -21.55
N PHE A 395 -8.94 -0.41 -20.56
CA PHE A 395 -10.03 -0.64 -19.62
C PHE A 395 -10.90 0.60 -19.51
N ASP A 396 -12.21 0.38 -19.38
CA ASP A 396 -13.20 1.44 -19.21
C ASP A 396 -14.34 0.92 -18.33
N HIS A 397 -14.31 1.24 -17.03
CA HIS A 397 -15.21 0.62 -16.06
C HIS A 397 -15.51 1.52 -14.87
N SER A 398 -16.63 1.24 -14.18
CA SER A 398 -16.95 1.87 -12.91
C SER A 398 -15.95 1.44 -11.84
N MET A 399 -15.42 2.37 -11.06
CA MET A 399 -14.60 2.07 -9.89
C MET A 399 -15.38 1.39 -8.76
N ASP A 400 -16.72 1.47 -8.82
CA ASP A 400 -17.62 0.85 -7.85
C ASP A 400 -18.02 -0.58 -8.25
N ASP A 401 -17.79 -0.99 -9.51
CA ASP A 401 -18.13 -2.33 -10.00
C ASP A 401 -17.02 -3.35 -9.68
N ALA A 402 -17.12 -3.96 -8.51
CA ALA A 402 -16.17 -4.96 -8.06
C ALA A 402 -16.23 -6.27 -8.86
N TYR A 403 -17.38 -6.56 -9.52
CA TYR A 403 -17.52 -7.78 -10.31
C TYR A 403 -16.92 -7.66 -11.72
N ALA A 404 -16.86 -6.43 -12.24
CA ALA A 404 -16.26 -6.12 -13.52
C ALA A 404 -14.82 -5.55 -13.41
N ASP A 405 -14.23 -5.55 -12.22
CA ASP A 405 -12.85 -5.09 -12.01
C ASP A 405 -11.89 -5.96 -12.84
N PRO A 406 -11.17 -5.37 -13.83
CA PRO A 406 -10.26 -6.12 -14.69
C PRO A 406 -8.99 -6.57 -13.96
N GLY A 407 -8.79 -6.11 -12.73
CA GLY A 407 -7.56 -6.28 -11.97
C GLY A 407 -6.48 -5.25 -12.33
N SER A 408 -5.33 -5.39 -11.69
CA SER A 408 -4.19 -4.49 -11.84
C SER A 408 -3.02 -5.20 -12.50
N PRO A 409 -2.25 -4.53 -13.39
CA PRO A 409 -1.06 -5.10 -13.99
C PRO A 409 -0.03 -5.51 -12.94
N LEU A 410 0.58 -6.67 -13.11
CA LEU A 410 1.74 -7.06 -12.34
C LEU A 410 2.93 -6.21 -12.76
N MET A 411 3.66 -5.70 -11.76
CA MET A 411 4.85 -4.90 -11.97
C MET A 411 6.12 -5.73 -11.76
N THR A 412 7.18 -5.37 -12.46
CA THR A 412 8.50 -5.96 -12.29
C THR A 412 9.58 -4.88 -12.18
N THR A 413 10.66 -5.18 -11.47
CA THR A 413 11.90 -4.43 -11.56
C THR A 413 12.85 -5.19 -12.47
N ARG A 414 13.30 -4.53 -13.52
CA ARG A 414 14.22 -5.09 -14.52
C ARG A 414 15.68 -5.02 -14.00
N PRO A 415 16.61 -5.76 -14.62
CA PRO A 415 18.02 -5.72 -14.23
C PRO A 415 18.66 -4.32 -14.36
N ASP A 416 18.12 -3.44 -15.23
CA ASP A 416 18.53 -2.05 -15.38
C ASP A 416 17.91 -1.11 -14.33
N GLY A 417 17.20 -1.67 -13.35
CA GLY A 417 16.53 -0.92 -12.29
C GLY A 417 15.22 -0.24 -12.70
N SER A 418 14.82 -0.31 -13.97
CA SER A 418 13.54 0.24 -14.42
C SER A 418 12.37 -0.57 -13.85
N ARG A 419 11.29 0.13 -13.47
CA ARG A 419 10.08 -0.49 -12.96
C ARG A 419 8.96 -0.40 -13.99
N THR A 420 8.68 -1.51 -14.65
CA THR A 420 7.68 -1.60 -15.71
C THR A 420 6.56 -2.58 -15.38
N VAL A 421 5.50 -2.55 -16.16
CA VAL A 421 4.54 -3.66 -16.20
C VAL A 421 5.27 -4.94 -16.60
N LEU A 422 4.99 -6.04 -15.91
CA LEU A 422 5.53 -7.34 -16.28
C LEU A 422 4.96 -7.78 -17.63
N GLN A 423 5.82 -7.90 -18.63
CA GLN A 423 5.45 -8.14 -20.00
C GLN A 423 6.24 -9.30 -20.61
N ASP A 424 5.57 -10.13 -21.41
CA ASP A 424 6.16 -11.18 -22.23
C ASP A 424 5.67 -11.00 -23.68
N GLY A 425 6.50 -10.41 -24.52
CA GLY A 425 6.10 -9.97 -25.86
C GLY A 425 4.96 -8.95 -25.79
N SER A 426 3.81 -9.24 -26.39
CA SER A 426 2.59 -8.41 -26.30
C SER A 426 1.73 -8.70 -25.07
N THR A 427 2.08 -9.67 -24.24
CA THR A 427 1.25 -10.14 -23.13
C THR A 427 1.63 -9.44 -21.82
N ILE A 428 0.64 -8.91 -21.11
CA ILE A 428 0.73 -8.48 -19.72
C ILE A 428 -0.08 -9.41 -18.81
N TYR A 429 0.19 -9.33 -17.50
CA TYR A 429 -0.50 -10.13 -16.50
C TYR A 429 -1.27 -9.23 -15.55
N LEU A 430 -2.53 -9.60 -15.28
CA LEU A 430 -3.45 -8.86 -14.42
C LEU A 430 -3.81 -9.72 -13.21
N ARG A 431 -3.76 -9.15 -12.02
CA ARG A 431 -4.27 -9.79 -10.81
C ARG A 431 -5.36 -8.94 -10.17
N GLY A 432 -6.37 -9.59 -9.60
CA GLY A 432 -7.46 -8.90 -8.93
C GLY A 432 -8.10 -9.75 -7.85
N ASP A 433 -8.95 -9.13 -7.05
CA ASP A 433 -9.69 -9.82 -5.97
C ASP A 433 -10.77 -10.74 -6.51
N GLY A 434 -11.29 -10.48 -7.71
CA GLY A 434 -12.26 -11.33 -8.38
C GLY A 434 -13.54 -11.49 -7.58
N SER A 435 -14.11 -10.39 -7.13
CA SER A 435 -15.34 -10.37 -6.34
C SER A 435 -16.50 -11.06 -7.07
N THR A 436 -17.30 -11.81 -6.33
CA THR A 436 -18.48 -12.54 -6.82
C THR A 436 -19.61 -12.47 -5.78
N PRO A 437 -20.86 -12.82 -6.14
CA PRO A 437 -21.94 -12.92 -5.16
C PRO A 437 -21.65 -13.84 -3.97
N ASP A 438 -20.74 -14.81 -4.13
CA ASP A 438 -20.34 -15.76 -3.08
C ASP A 438 -19.09 -15.32 -2.30
N GLY A 439 -18.52 -14.16 -2.64
CA GLY A 439 -17.28 -13.61 -2.08
C GLY A 439 -16.14 -13.56 -3.08
N ASP A 440 -14.99 -13.04 -2.63
CA ASP A 440 -13.81 -12.86 -3.47
C ASP A 440 -13.18 -14.21 -3.84
N ARG A 441 -12.76 -14.29 -5.09
CA ARG A 441 -11.98 -15.39 -5.67
C ARG A 441 -10.83 -14.82 -6.49
N PRO A 442 -9.74 -14.44 -5.86
CA PRO A 442 -8.60 -13.79 -6.51
C PRO A 442 -8.12 -14.54 -7.74
N PHE A 443 -7.61 -13.79 -8.70
CA PHE A 443 -7.28 -14.35 -10.00
C PHE A 443 -5.96 -13.80 -10.57
N LEU A 444 -5.47 -14.51 -11.58
CA LEU A 444 -4.43 -14.08 -12.49
C LEU A 444 -4.93 -14.28 -13.92
N ASP A 445 -4.93 -13.21 -14.69
CA ASP A 445 -5.24 -13.23 -16.13
C ASP A 445 -4.00 -12.85 -16.94
N ARG A 446 -3.93 -13.31 -18.18
CA ARG A 446 -3.10 -12.71 -19.22
C ARG A 446 -3.94 -11.90 -20.16
N LEU A 447 -3.38 -10.80 -20.65
CA LEU A 447 -4.00 -9.93 -21.64
C LEU A 447 -2.99 -9.67 -22.75
N ASP A 448 -3.33 -10.04 -23.98
CA ASP A 448 -2.54 -9.68 -25.16
C ASP A 448 -2.87 -8.25 -25.59
N LEU A 449 -1.88 -7.37 -25.54
CA LEU A 449 -2.04 -5.95 -25.86
C LEU A 449 -2.26 -5.68 -27.35
N VAL A 450 -2.07 -6.65 -28.26
CA VAL A 450 -2.32 -6.50 -29.70
C VAL A 450 -3.74 -6.95 -30.06
N THR A 451 -4.09 -8.17 -29.67
CA THR A 451 -5.39 -8.77 -29.98
C THR A 451 -6.50 -8.36 -29.03
N MET A 452 -6.16 -7.88 -27.84
CA MET A 452 -7.06 -7.59 -26.72
C MET A 452 -7.76 -8.84 -26.18
N GLU A 453 -7.20 -10.02 -26.44
CA GLU A 453 -7.70 -11.27 -25.88
C GLU A 453 -7.23 -11.41 -24.44
N GLN A 454 -8.18 -11.62 -23.52
CA GLN A 454 -7.93 -11.88 -22.11
C GLN A 454 -8.28 -13.32 -21.76
N GLU A 455 -7.38 -13.99 -21.05
CA GLU A 455 -7.56 -15.37 -20.62
C GLU A 455 -7.27 -15.52 -19.12
N ARG A 456 -8.16 -16.20 -18.42
CA ARG A 456 -7.97 -16.57 -17.01
C ARG A 456 -6.97 -17.72 -16.90
N LEU A 457 -5.78 -17.42 -16.33
CA LEU A 457 -4.72 -18.41 -16.08
C LEU A 457 -4.91 -19.14 -14.75
N TYR A 458 -5.32 -18.40 -13.73
CA TYR A 458 -5.53 -18.93 -12.38
C TYR A 458 -6.73 -18.27 -11.70
N ARG A 459 -7.44 -19.04 -10.90
CA ARG A 459 -8.48 -18.54 -10.01
C ARG A 459 -8.44 -19.27 -8.68
N SER A 460 -8.46 -18.53 -7.57
CA SER A 460 -8.53 -19.09 -6.23
C SER A 460 -9.69 -20.10 -6.10
N PRO A 461 -9.48 -21.25 -5.45
CA PRO A 461 -10.55 -22.22 -5.20
C PRO A 461 -11.65 -21.65 -4.30
N ALA A 462 -12.82 -22.28 -4.26
CA ALA A 462 -13.95 -21.78 -3.47
C ALA A 462 -13.75 -21.97 -1.97
N ASP A 463 -12.93 -22.93 -1.58
CA ASP A 463 -12.62 -23.33 -0.20
C ASP A 463 -11.29 -22.75 0.31
N GLY A 464 -10.69 -21.83 -0.45
CA GLY A 464 -9.46 -21.11 -0.11
C GLY A 464 -9.47 -19.68 -0.59
N LEU A 465 -8.42 -18.92 -0.24
CA LEU A 465 -8.18 -17.57 -0.70
C LEU A 465 -6.71 -17.43 -1.09
N ASP A 466 -6.46 -17.51 -2.40
CA ASP A 466 -5.12 -17.51 -2.98
C ASP A 466 -4.81 -16.19 -3.65
N HIS A 467 -3.83 -15.47 -3.11
CA HIS A 467 -3.33 -14.25 -3.75
C HIS A 467 -2.07 -14.56 -4.55
N VAL A 468 -2.08 -14.28 -5.84
CA VAL A 468 -0.89 -14.40 -6.69
C VAL A 468 0.08 -13.27 -6.36
N MET A 469 1.27 -13.62 -5.91
CA MET A 469 2.32 -12.66 -5.54
C MET A 469 3.23 -12.32 -6.73
N GLY A 470 3.38 -13.23 -7.68
CA GLY A 470 4.24 -13.07 -8.85
C GLY A 470 4.74 -14.42 -9.38
N PHE A 471 5.77 -14.36 -10.19
CA PHE A 471 6.37 -15.54 -10.79
C PHE A 471 7.72 -15.85 -10.13
N PRO A 472 7.93 -17.09 -9.64
CA PRO A 472 9.25 -17.53 -9.24
C PRO A 472 10.19 -17.57 -10.45
N ALA A 473 11.50 -17.41 -10.20
CA ALA A 473 12.50 -17.68 -11.24
C ALA A 473 12.39 -19.13 -11.70
N ALA A 474 12.48 -19.36 -13.01
CA ALA A 474 12.58 -20.71 -13.51
C ALA A 474 13.77 -21.42 -12.84
N PRO A 475 13.62 -22.68 -12.40
CA PRO A 475 14.73 -23.43 -11.81
C PRO A 475 15.89 -23.44 -12.81
N ALA A 476 17.10 -23.07 -12.33
CA ALA A 476 18.31 -23.16 -13.15
C ALA A 476 18.45 -24.60 -13.64
N ALA A 477 18.57 -24.78 -14.95
CA ALA A 477 18.87 -26.08 -15.51
C ALA A 477 20.11 -26.66 -14.77
N PRO A 478 20.09 -27.93 -14.33
CA PRO A 478 21.24 -28.50 -13.66
C PRO A 478 22.48 -28.30 -14.55
N ALA A 479 23.52 -27.68 -13.98
CA ALA A 479 24.77 -27.47 -14.71
C ALA A 479 25.25 -28.83 -15.20
N VAL A 480 25.10 -29.11 -16.47
CA VAL A 480 25.74 -30.28 -17.08
C VAL A 480 27.24 -30.03 -16.97
N PRO A 481 27.98 -30.86 -16.23
CA PRO A 481 29.42 -30.69 -16.18
C PRO A 481 29.95 -30.74 -17.60
N ALA A 482 30.71 -29.73 -17.99
CA ALA A 482 31.33 -29.70 -19.33
C ALA A 482 32.12 -30.96 -19.52
N ALA A 483 31.63 -31.84 -20.40
CA ALA A 483 32.38 -33.01 -20.82
C ALA A 483 33.67 -32.54 -21.52
N PRO A 484 34.82 -33.14 -21.24
CA PRO A 484 36.04 -32.81 -21.95
C PRO A 484 35.83 -33.04 -23.45
N ALA A 485 36.26 -32.09 -24.26
CA ALA A 485 36.10 -32.10 -25.70
C ALA A 485 36.71 -33.40 -26.28
N ALA A 486 35.82 -34.27 -26.78
CA ALA A 486 36.21 -35.43 -27.56
C ALA A 486 36.35 -35.02 -29.05
N PRO A 487 37.29 -35.63 -29.79
CA PRO A 487 37.52 -35.30 -31.20
C PRO A 487 36.31 -35.67 -32.06
N ALA A 488 36.04 -34.86 -33.05
CA ALA A 488 34.89 -34.97 -33.96
C ALA A 488 34.86 -36.31 -34.68
N VAL A 489 33.75 -37.07 -34.51
CA VAL A 489 33.38 -38.24 -35.30
C VAL A 489 32.17 -37.86 -36.12
N PRO A 490 32.10 -38.25 -37.42
CA PRO A 490 31.01 -37.87 -38.30
C PRO A 490 29.68 -38.50 -37.87
N ALA A 491 28.61 -37.74 -38.05
CA ALA A 491 27.26 -38.04 -37.60
C ALA A 491 26.69 -39.31 -38.26
N ALA A 492 26.20 -40.23 -37.41
CA ALA A 492 25.28 -41.29 -37.81
C ALA A 492 23.84 -40.80 -37.73
N PRO A 493 22.89 -41.35 -38.52
CA PRO A 493 21.51 -40.88 -38.60
C PRO A 493 20.77 -41.11 -37.27
N ALA A 494 19.91 -40.14 -36.91
CA ALA A 494 19.12 -40.11 -35.70
C ALA A 494 18.22 -41.35 -35.58
N ALA A 495 18.32 -42.04 -34.44
CA ALA A 495 17.33 -43.00 -33.98
C ALA A 495 16.25 -42.29 -33.16
N ASP A 496 15.03 -42.78 -33.31
CA ASP A 496 13.80 -42.22 -32.80
C ASP A 496 13.79 -41.88 -31.30
N GLY A 497 13.44 -40.66 -31.03
CA GLY A 497 12.51 -40.12 -30.02
C GLY A 497 12.53 -40.69 -28.60
N GLU A 498 13.46 -40.27 -27.75
CA GLU A 498 13.08 -39.99 -26.38
C GLU A 498 12.30 -38.65 -26.35
N LEU A 499 11.02 -38.71 -26.04
CA LEU A 499 10.22 -37.55 -25.69
C LEU A 499 10.92 -36.86 -24.52
N GLY A 500 11.66 -35.78 -24.81
CA GLY A 500 12.21 -34.91 -23.80
C GLY A 500 11.10 -34.51 -22.82
N ALA A 501 11.45 -34.42 -21.53
CA ALA A 501 10.52 -33.93 -20.53
C ALA A 501 9.89 -32.64 -21.05
N PRO A 502 8.55 -32.47 -20.93
CA PRO A 502 7.89 -31.25 -21.38
C PRO A 502 8.56 -30.04 -20.71
N PRO A 503 8.69 -28.91 -21.42
CA PRO A 503 9.28 -27.71 -20.83
C PRO A 503 8.58 -27.42 -19.51
N PRO A 504 9.29 -26.98 -18.46
CA PRO A 504 8.70 -26.69 -17.17
C PRO A 504 7.57 -25.68 -17.39
N ARG A 505 6.36 -26.02 -16.91
CA ARG A 505 5.23 -25.10 -16.94
C ARG A 505 5.57 -23.91 -16.09
N PRO A 506 5.20 -22.68 -16.49
CA PRO A 506 5.42 -21.51 -15.65
C PRO A 506 4.70 -21.70 -14.31
N GLU A 507 5.43 -21.49 -13.23
CA GLU A 507 4.92 -21.58 -11.86
C GLU A 507 4.52 -20.19 -11.37
N ILE A 508 3.58 -20.13 -10.42
CA ILE A 508 3.18 -18.93 -9.69
C ILE A 508 3.47 -19.07 -8.21
N LEU A 509 3.87 -17.97 -7.57
CA LEU A 509 3.96 -17.85 -6.12
C LEU A 509 2.62 -17.40 -5.57
N LEU A 510 2.08 -18.18 -4.66
CA LEU A 510 0.79 -17.94 -4.00
C LEU A 510 1.00 -17.66 -2.52
N SER A 511 0.20 -16.74 -1.99
CA SER A 511 -0.13 -16.68 -0.57
C SER A 511 -1.52 -17.29 -0.40
N HIS A 512 -1.59 -18.49 0.16
CA HIS A 512 -2.82 -19.23 0.42
C HIS A 512 -3.24 -19.07 1.86
N GLU A 513 -4.52 -18.81 2.10
CA GLU A 513 -5.17 -18.87 3.40
C GLU A 513 -6.57 -19.47 3.25
N SER A 514 -7.11 -19.99 4.35
CA SER A 514 -8.52 -20.38 4.43
C SER A 514 -9.13 -19.92 5.74
N ASN A 515 -10.41 -20.19 5.93
CA ASN A 515 -11.08 -19.89 7.21
C ASN A 515 -10.35 -20.50 8.43
N SER A 516 -9.70 -21.65 8.25
CA SER A 516 -9.02 -22.42 9.30
C SER A 516 -7.49 -22.47 9.17
N GLU A 517 -6.94 -22.03 8.05
CA GLU A 517 -5.50 -22.10 7.78
C GLU A 517 -4.92 -20.68 7.64
N PRO A 518 -3.87 -20.34 8.43
CA PRO A 518 -3.22 -19.04 8.31
C PRO A 518 -2.51 -18.91 6.97
N PRO A 519 -2.24 -17.67 6.51
CA PRO A 519 -1.50 -17.48 5.26
C PRO A 519 -0.18 -18.21 5.27
N ASN A 520 0.06 -19.00 4.22
CA ASN A 520 1.31 -19.66 3.93
C ASN A 520 1.67 -19.50 2.46
N LEU A 521 2.95 -19.64 2.13
CA LEU A 521 3.46 -19.48 0.78
C LEU A 521 3.55 -20.84 0.07
N TYR A 522 3.09 -20.85 -1.18
CA TYR A 522 3.08 -22.02 -2.05
C TYR A 522 3.57 -21.65 -3.44
N VAL A 523 4.10 -22.62 -4.14
CA VAL A 523 4.34 -22.55 -5.59
C VAL A 523 3.42 -23.57 -6.25
N ALA A 524 2.78 -23.18 -7.32
CA ALA A 524 1.90 -24.02 -8.11
C ALA A 524 2.10 -23.74 -9.62
N ALA A 525 1.75 -24.70 -10.46
CA ALA A 525 1.62 -24.43 -11.88
C ALA A 525 0.42 -23.50 -12.14
N LEU A 526 0.40 -22.82 -13.30
CA LEU A 526 -0.68 -21.88 -13.68
C LEU A 526 -2.07 -22.53 -13.69
N ASP A 527 -2.16 -23.84 -13.95
CA ASP A 527 -3.43 -24.60 -13.90
C ASP A 527 -3.83 -25.03 -12.47
N GLY A 528 -3.10 -24.57 -11.45
CA GLY A 528 -3.31 -24.92 -10.05
C GLY A 528 -2.80 -26.31 -9.66
N SER A 529 -2.16 -27.05 -10.56
CA SER A 529 -1.56 -28.36 -10.26
C SER A 529 -0.17 -28.23 -9.68
N GLY A 530 0.37 -29.33 -9.14
CA GLY A 530 1.77 -29.39 -8.66
C GLY A 530 2.05 -28.49 -7.44
N VAL A 531 1.05 -28.25 -6.61
CA VAL A 531 1.16 -27.39 -5.43
C VAL A 531 2.25 -27.88 -4.49
N ARG A 532 3.20 -27.00 -4.16
CA ARG A 532 4.31 -27.27 -3.24
C ARG A 532 4.35 -26.18 -2.17
N ALA A 533 4.19 -26.57 -0.90
CA ALA A 533 4.34 -25.65 0.23
C ALA A 533 5.79 -25.17 0.37
N LEU A 534 5.96 -23.88 0.59
CA LEU A 534 7.24 -23.24 0.90
C LEU A 534 7.36 -22.92 2.40
N THR A 535 6.24 -22.67 3.06
CA THR A 535 6.17 -22.36 4.49
C THR A 535 5.10 -23.21 5.17
N ALA A 536 5.19 -23.32 6.49
CA ALA A 536 4.23 -24.00 7.34
C ALA A 536 4.09 -23.26 8.67
N TRP A 537 3.72 -21.95 8.58
CA TRP A 537 3.53 -21.14 9.77
C TRP A 537 2.30 -21.59 10.54
N PRO A 538 2.42 -21.72 11.87
CA PRO A 538 1.32 -22.18 12.69
C PRO A 538 0.19 -21.15 12.77
N ASP A 539 -1.00 -21.63 13.12
CA ASP A 539 -2.13 -20.77 13.48
C ASP A 539 -1.77 -19.92 14.72
N PRO A 540 -1.71 -18.58 14.63
CA PRO A 540 -1.43 -17.71 15.76
C PRO A 540 -2.64 -17.62 16.74
N HIS A 541 -3.83 -18.06 16.33
CA HIS A 541 -5.07 -17.89 17.10
C HIS A 541 -5.90 -19.18 17.14
N PRO A 542 -5.34 -20.32 17.62
CA PRO A 542 -6.06 -21.62 17.62
C PRO A 542 -7.34 -21.60 18.45
N GLN A 543 -7.50 -20.64 19.35
CA GLN A 543 -8.73 -20.41 20.13
C GLN A 543 -9.93 -20.01 19.24
N LEU A 544 -9.65 -19.50 18.03
CA LEU A 544 -10.67 -19.07 17.08
C LEU A 544 -10.94 -20.08 15.96
N THR A 545 -10.18 -21.18 15.86
CA THR A 545 -10.32 -22.17 14.78
C THR A 545 -11.73 -22.78 14.72
N ALA A 546 -12.39 -22.93 15.87
CA ALA A 546 -13.78 -23.43 15.95
C ALA A 546 -14.85 -22.33 15.79
N MET A 547 -14.47 -21.11 15.41
CA MET A 547 -15.39 -20.01 15.16
C MET A 547 -16.11 -20.24 13.83
N HIS A 548 -17.43 -20.17 13.84
CA HIS A 548 -18.21 -20.17 12.61
C HIS A 548 -18.19 -18.79 11.97
N LYS A 549 -17.73 -18.73 10.72
CA LYS A 549 -17.72 -17.54 9.91
C LYS A 549 -18.45 -17.78 8.60
N ARG A 550 -19.37 -16.88 8.26
CA ARG A 550 -20.08 -16.95 6.98
C ARG A 550 -20.46 -15.57 6.46
N LEU A 551 -20.49 -15.44 5.17
CA LEU A 551 -21.08 -14.33 4.47
C LEU A 551 -22.61 -14.37 4.64
N ILE A 552 -23.19 -13.22 5.03
CA ILE A 552 -24.64 -13.02 5.09
C ILE A 552 -25.01 -12.05 3.98
N VAL A 553 -26.00 -12.39 3.19
CA VAL A 553 -26.56 -11.55 2.13
C VAL A 553 -28.06 -11.44 2.31
N HIS A 554 -28.61 -10.25 2.25
CA HIS A 554 -30.05 -9.97 2.38
C HIS A 554 -30.37 -8.62 1.73
N GLU A 555 -31.64 -8.25 1.67
CA GLU A 555 -32.09 -7.03 1.02
C GLU A 555 -32.53 -5.97 2.01
N ARG A 556 -32.28 -4.71 1.72
CA ARG A 556 -32.90 -3.54 2.34
C ARG A 556 -34.31 -3.35 1.78
N GLY A 557 -35.16 -2.61 2.47
CA GLY A 557 -36.57 -2.45 2.08
C GLY A 557 -36.83 -1.84 0.70
N ASP A 558 -35.84 -1.16 0.14
CA ASP A 558 -35.87 -0.58 -1.20
C ASP A 558 -35.26 -1.51 -2.29
N GLY A 559 -34.91 -2.75 -1.92
CA GLY A 559 -34.34 -3.75 -2.83
C GLY A 559 -32.82 -3.69 -3.00
N VAL A 560 -32.12 -2.81 -2.30
CA VAL A 560 -30.65 -2.76 -2.29
C VAL A 560 -30.13 -3.96 -1.53
N GLN A 561 -29.27 -4.73 -2.18
CA GLN A 561 -28.62 -5.87 -1.55
C GLN A 561 -27.61 -5.38 -0.49
N LEU A 562 -27.64 -6.01 0.68
CA LEU A 562 -26.69 -5.79 1.78
C LEU A 562 -25.93 -7.06 2.08
N SER A 563 -24.70 -6.91 2.58
CA SER A 563 -23.89 -8.04 3.00
C SER A 563 -23.11 -7.74 4.27
N GLY A 564 -22.60 -8.77 4.90
CA GLY A 564 -21.69 -8.66 6.05
C GLY A 564 -21.11 -10.02 6.42
N MET A 565 -19.99 -10.01 7.11
CA MET A 565 -19.33 -11.23 7.58
C MET A 565 -19.77 -11.52 9.01
N LEU A 566 -20.60 -12.56 9.19
CA LEU A 566 -21.07 -12.99 10.50
C LEU A 566 -20.06 -13.93 11.15
N HIS A 567 -19.61 -13.56 12.34
CA HIS A 567 -18.77 -14.38 13.21
C HIS A 567 -19.56 -14.82 14.43
N LEU A 568 -19.56 -16.11 14.70
CA LEU A 568 -20.23 -16.69 15.88
C LEU A 568 -19.18 -17.25 16.86
N PRO A 569 -19.44 -17.24 18.16
CA PRO A 569 -18.49 -17.73 19.16
C PRO A 569 -18.00 -19.15 18.86
N PRO A 570 -16.73 -19.46 19.18
CA PRO A 570 -16.21 -20.82 19.05
C PRO A 570 -17.10 -21.84 19.76
N GLY A 571 -17.49 -22.91 19.05
CA GLY A 571 -18.34 -23.96 19.57
C GLY A 571 -19.83 -23.60 19.75
N TYR A 572 -20.26 -22.42 19.31
CA TYR A 572 -21.67 -22.06 19.29
C TYR A 572 -22.41 -22.83 18.20
N ASP A 573 -23.52 -23.49 18.57
CA ASP A 573 -24.43 -24.16 17.64
C ASP A 573 -25.72 -23.33 17.48
N PRO A 574 -26.01 -22.77 16.30
CA PRO A 574 -27.21 -21.98 16.05
C PRO A 574 -28.53 -22.74 16.35
N ALA A 575 -28.53 -24.07 16.28
CA ALA A 575 -29.73 -24.89 16.52
C ALA A 575 -30.05 -25.03 18.01
N THR A 576 -29.06 -24.96 18.87
CA THR A 576 -29.21 -25.27 20.32
C THR A 576 -28.70 -24.17 21.24
N GLY A 577 -27.89 -23.25 20.75
CA GLY A 577 -27.14 -22.28 21.56
C GLY A 577 -27.91 -21.05 22.05
N GLY A 578 -29.20 -20.89 21.68
CA GLY A 578 -30.00 -19.73 22.03
C GLY A 578 -29.58 -18.46 21.34
N ARG A 579 -30.27 -17.34 21.59
CA ARG A 579 -30.01 -16.04 20.96
C ARG A 579 -28.85 -15.31 21.62
N LEU A 580 -27.94 -14.76 20.80
CA LEU A 580 -26.74 -14.08 21.23
C LEU A 580 -26.92 -12.53 21.21
N PRO A 581 -26.18 -11.78 22.05
CA PRO A 581 -26.02 -10.35 21.82
C PRO A 581 -25.25 -10.13 20.50
N LEU A 582 -25.57 -9.04 19.80
CA LEU A 582 -24.97 -8.71 18.49
C LEU A 582 -24.14 -7.46 18.58
N LEU A 583 -22.94 -7.47 17.95
CA LEU A 583 -22.21 -6.28 17.56
C LEU A 583 -22.22 -6.15 16.04
N ILE A 584 -22.78 -5.05 15.52
CA ILE A 584 -22.64 -4.66 14.10
C ILE A 584 -21.48 -3.68 14.00
N TRP A 585 -20.48 -4.01 13.19
CA TRP A 585 -19.34 -3.14 12.89
C TRP A 585 -19.36 -2.78 11.43
N ALA A 586 -19.51 -1.45 11.15
CA ALA A 586 -19.79 -0.99 9.80
C ALA A 586 -19.05 0.31 9.48
N TYR A 587 -18.94 0.56 8.17
CA TYR A 587 -18.38 1.79 7.61
C TYR A 587 -19.21 2.18 6.38
N PRO A 588 -19.86 3.35 6.37
CA PRO A 588 -20.60 3.82 5.20
C PRO A 588 -19.68 4.05 4.01
N LEU A 589 -20.18 3.70 2.83
CA LEU A 589 -19.51 3.97 1.56
C LEU A 589 -20.48 4.60 0.58
N ASP A 590 -19.97 5.55 -0.21
CA ASP A 590 -20.75 6.30 -1.19
C ASP A 590 -20.74 5.56 -2.53
N TYR A 591 -21.93 5.48 -3.18
CA TYR A 591 -22.13 4.82 -4.47
C TYR A 591 -22.99 5.65 -5.40
N GLY A 592 -22.67 5.61 -6.70
CA GLY A 592 -23.49 6.27 -7.73
C GLY A 592 -24.80 5.54 -8.04
N ASP A 593 -24.83 4.21 -7.85
CA ASP A 593 -26.00 3.39 -8.20
C ASP A 593 -26.21 2.19 -7.25
N PRO A 594 -27.45 1.69 -7.12
CA PRO A 594 -27.80 0.58 -6.24
C PRO A 594 -27.17 -0.77 -6.61
N ALA A 595 -26.92 -1.03 -7.90
CA ALA A 595 -26.45 -2.34 -8.36
C ALA A 595 -24.99 -2.58 -7.93
N THR A 596 -24.14 -1.58 -8.05
CA THR A 596 -22.74 -1.65 -7.59
C THR A 596 -22.64 -1.57 -6.05
N ALA A 597 -23.54 -0.81 -5.42
CA ALA A 597 -23.63 -0.72 -3.96
C ALA A 597 -23.97 -2.06 -3.28
N GLY A 598 -24.74 -2.89 -3.96
CA GLY A 598 -25.17 -4.20 -3.47
C GLY A 598 -24.16 -5.34 -3.69
N GLN A 599 -23.05 -5.08 -4.37
CA GLN A 599 -22.06 -6.11 -4.66
C GLN A 599 -21.32 -6.57 -3.39
N VAL A 600 -21.13 -7.90 -3.30
CA VAL A 600 -20.37 -8.52 -2.22
C VAL A 600 -18.88 -8.26 -2.41
N ARG A 601 -18.19 -7.93 -1.32
CA ARG A 601 -16.74 -7.77 -1.25
C ARG A 601 -16.20 -8.52 -0.05
N GLY A 602 -15.00 -9.10 -0.20
CA GLY A 602 -14.37 -9.91 0.83
C GLY A 602 -14.74 -11.40 0.71
N SER A 603 -14.10 -12.24 1.52
CA SER A 603 -14.26 -13.70 1.48
C SER A 603 -14.44 -14.28 2.86
N SER A 604 -15.35 -15.26 2.98
CA SER A 604 -15.46 -16.09 4.18
C SER A 604 -14.22 -16.97 4.41
N GLN A 605 -13.40 -17.15 3.38
CA GLN A 605 -12.14 -17.91 3.45
C GLN A 605 -10.96 -17.07 3.98
N ARG A 606 -11.09 -15.76 4.12
CA ARG A 606 -10.03 -14.94 4.73
C ARG A 606 -9.76 -15.37 6.16
N PHE A 607 -8.53 -15.72 6.48
CA PHE A 607 -8.15 -16.11 7.84
C PHE A 607 -8.41 -14.99 8.85
N THR A 608 -8.95 -15.32 10.01
CA THR A 608 -9.26 -14.32 11.04
C THR A 608 -8.00 -13.92 11.80
N ARG A 609 -7.58 -12.68 11.64
CA ARG A 609 -6.47 -12.08 12.39
C ARG A 609 -7.03 -11.09 13.39
N LEU A 610 -6.64 -11.21 14.66
CA LEU A 610 -7.00 -10.25 15.68
C LEU A 610 -5.87 -9.26 15.92
N ASN A 611 -6.19 -7.98 15.83
CA ASN A 611 -5.36 -6.88 16.28
C ASN A 611 -6.13 -6.06 17.34
N ALA A 612 -5.48 -5.11 17.98
CA ALA A 612 -6.10 -4.31 19.06
C ALA A 612 -7.38 -3.58 18.65
N LEU A 613 -7.65 -3.47 17.37
CA LEU A 613 -8.73 -2.64 16.82
C LEU A 613 -9.87 -3.46 16.22
N GLU A 614 -9.74 -4.80 16.19
CA GLU A 614 -10.72 -5.70 15.60
C GLU A 614 -11.97 -5.87 16.47
N PRO A 615 -13.18 -5.72 15.91
CA PRO A 615 -14.42 -5.96 16.63
C PRO A 615 -14.63 -7.46 16.97
N THR A 616 -13.97 -8.34 16.23
CA THR A 616 -14.11 -9.81 16.36
C THR A 616 -13.67 -10.32 17.74
N TRP A 617 -12.93 -9.53 18.55
CA TRP A 617 -12.66 -9.84 19.96
C TRP A 617 -13.93 -10.13 20.77
N PHE A 618 -15.07 -9.55 20.41
CA PHE A 618 -16.33 -9.75 21.12
C PHE A 618 -16.88 -11.18 21.00
N VAL A 619 -16.45 -11.97 20.02
CA VAL A 619 -16.86 -13.40 19.93
C VAL A 619 -16.38 -14.20 21.14
N LEU A 620 -15.21 -13.87 21.70
CA LEU A 620 -14.68 -14.48 22.92
C LEU A 620 -15.49 -14.13 24.17
N ARG A 621 -16.41 -13.18 24.06
CA ARG A 621 -17.36 -12.77 25.11
C ARG A 621 -18.79 -13.23 24.84
N GLY A 622 -18.96 -14.13 23.88
CA GLY A 622 -20.26 -14.71 23.55
C GLY A 622 -21.15 -13.79 22.71
N TYR A 623 -20.60 -12.81 22.01
CA TYR A 623 -21.32 -12.00 21.03
C TYR A 623 -21.27 -12.64 19.65
N ALA A 624 -22.38 -12.55 18.92
CA ALA A 624 -22.31 -12.58 17.46
C ALA A 624 -21.74 -11.25 16.98
N VAL A 625 -20.83 -11.27 16.00
CA VAL A 625 -20.26 -10.06 15.40
C VAL A 625 -20.53 -10.07 13.91
N LEU A 626 -21.24 -9.05 13.42
CA LEU A 626 -21.37 -8.78 11.99
C LEU A 626 -20.34 -7.72 11.61
N SER A 627 -19.21 -8.13 11.05
CA SER A 627 -18.17 -7.23 10.58
C SER A 627 -18.34 -6.92 9.10
N ASN A 628 -17.77 -5.80 8.63
CA ASN A 628 -17.92 -5.32 7.26
C ASN A 628 -19.39 -5.26 6.81
N ALA A 629 -20.29 -4.96 7.75
CA ALA A 629 -21.69 -4.77 7.44
C ALA A 629 -21.84 -3.59 6.48
N THR A 630 -22.40 -3.84 5.30
CA THR A 630 -22.51 -2.82 4.27
C THR A 630 -23.55 -1.76 4.66
N MET A 631 -23.17 -0.50 4.57
CA MET A 631 -24.00 0.67 4.87
C MET A 631 -23.93 1.65 3.68
N PRO A 632 -24.47 1.29 2.50
CA PRO A 632 -24.33 2.12 1.32
C PRO A 632 -25.13 3.40 1.43
N VAL A 633 -24.50 4.52 1.05
CA VAL A 633 -25.11 5.82 0.81
C VAL A 633 -25.15 6.02 -0.71
N ILE A 634 -26.33 6.04 -1.29
CA ILE A 634 -26.51 5.96 -2.74
C ILE A 634 -27.15 7.24 -3.25
N GLY A 635 -26.60 7.80 -4.34
CA GLY A 635 -27.16 8.95 -4.99
C GLY A 635 -26.13 9.80 -5.75
N ASP A 636 -26.55 10.99 -6.16
CA ASP A 636 -25.67 11.98 -6.78
C ASP A 636 -24.60 12.45 -5.78
N PRO A 637 -23.33 12.55 -6.17
CA PRO A 637 -22.21 12.91 -5.29
C PRO A 637 -22.39 14.22 -4.50
N GLU A 638 -23.17 15.17 -5.03
CA GLU A 638 -23.38 16.47 -4.39
C GLU A 638 -24.56 16.45 -3.37
N THR A 639 -25.51 15.51 -3.51
CA THR A 639 -26.76 15.50 -2.72
C THR A 639 -27.03 14.21 -1.96
N MET A 640 -26.28 13.10 -2.21
CA MET A 640 -26.54 11.80 -1.58
C MET A 640 -26.53 11.86 -0.04
N ASN A 641 -25.76 12.77 0.53
CA ASN A 641 -25.67 12.93 1.98
C ASN A 641 -26.88 13.64 2.61
N ASP A 642 -27.78 14.21 1.81
CA ASP A 642 -29.03 14.78 2.33
C ASP A 642 -29.98 13.72 2.91
N THR A 643 -29.82 12.47 2.45
CA THR A 643 -30.57 11.29 2.92
C THR A 643 -29.69 10.28 3.69
N PHE A 644 -28.53 10.71 4.19
CA PHE A 644 -27.58 9.83 4.88
C PHE A 644 -28.21 9.10 6.06
N ILE A 645 -28.93 9.82 6.94
CA ILE A 645 -29.51 9.26 8.17
C ILE A 645 -30.54 8.18 7.83
N GLU A 646 -31.42 8.45 6.87
CA GLU A 646 -32.43 7.52 6.39
C GLU A 646 -31.81 6.25 5.83
N GLN A 647 -30.82 6.39 4.94
CA GLN A 647 -30.19 5.26 4.27
C GLN A 647 -29.41 4.36 5.24
N VAL A 648 -28.62 4.92 6.16
CA VAL A 648 -27.89 4.10 7.15
C VAL A 648 -28.83 3.48 8.18
N THR A 649 -29.94 4.15 8.53
CA THR A 649 -30.97 3.60 9.44
C THR A 649 -31.67 2.40 8.82
N GLU A 650 -32.08 2.49 7.55
CA GLU A 650 -32.71 1.37 6.85
C GLU A 650 -31.75 0.18 6.66
N SER A 651 -30.48 0.45 6.36
CA SER A 651 -29.44 -0.60 6.27
C SER A 651 -29.25 -1.27 7.63
N ALA A 652 -29.14 -0.51 8.72
CA ALA A 652 -29.00 -1.04 10.07
C ALA A 652 -30.22 -1.90 10.49
N ARG A 653 -31.44 -1.44 10.18
CA ARG A 653 -32.68 -2.16 10.44
C ARG A 653 -32.72 -3.50 9.69
N ALA A 654 -32.33 -3.50 8.42
CA ALA A 654 -32.29 -4.71 7.59
C ALA A 654 -31.29 -5.73 8.13
N HIS A 655 -30.10 -5.30 8.56
CA HIS A 655 -29.11 -6.20 9.19
C HIS A 655 -29.65 -6.85 10.48
N VAL A 656 -30.25 -6.07 11.38
CA VAL A 656 -30.83 -6.58 12.63
C VAL A 656 -31.96 -7.55 12.34
N GLN A 657 -32.85 -7.22 11.41
CA GLN A 657 -33.98 -8.05 11.04
C GLN A 657 -33.54 -9.39 10.45
N ALA A 658 -32.61 -9.39 9.50
CA ALA A 658 -32.12 -10.61 8.86
C ALA A 658 -31.50 -11.60 9.88
N LEU A 659 -30.71 -11.09 10.83
CA LEU A 659 -30.10 -11.94 11.86
C LEU A 659 -31.11 -12.40 12.93
N ASP A 660 -32.15 -11.62 13.20
CA ASP A 660 -33.25 -12.02 14.07
C ASP A 660 -34.09 -13.16 13.44
N GLU A 661 -34.43 -13.03 12.16
CA GLU A 661 -35.13 -14.06 11.39
C GLU A 661 -34.37 -15.38 11.30
N MET A 662 -33.04 -15.34 11.29
CA MET A 662 -32.18 -16.51 11.40
C MET A 662 -32.19 -17.16 12.78
N GLY A 663 -32.83 -16.54 13.80
CA GLY A 663 -32.90 -17.06 15.17
C GLY A 663 -31.61 -16.90 15.98
N ILE A 664 -30.58 -16.20 15.43
CA ILE A 664 -29.25 -16.13 16.03
C ILE A 664 -29.16 -15.01 17.08
N VAL A 665 -29.86 -13.88 16.85
CA VAL A 665 -29.64 -12.63 17.59
C VAL A 665 -30.78 -12.30 18.53
N ASP A 666 -30.44 -11.76 19.69
CA ASP A 666 -31.39 -11.13 20.62
C ASP A 666 -31.50 -9.64 20.30
N ARG A 667 -32.61 -9.22 19.72
CA ARG A 667 -32.90 -7.83 19.34
C ARG A 667 -32.84 -6.83 20.49
N SER A 668 -32.97 -7.28 21.73
CA SER A 668 -32.87 -6.45 22.92
C SER A 668 -31.41 -6.18 23.34
N ARG A 669 -30.43 -6.80 22.69
CA ARG A 669 -29.01 -6.72 23.03
C ARG A 669 -28.15 -6.47 21.78
N VAL A 670 -28.46 -5.43 21.04
CA VAL A 670 -27.75 -5.04 19.82
C VAL A 670 -26.87 -3.83 20.08
N VAL A 671 -25.61 -3.93 19.67
CA VAL A 671 -24.60 -2.88 19.74
C VAL A 671 -24.18 -2.50 18.32
N VAL A 672 -23.97 -1.23 18.04
CA VAL A 672 -23.39 -0.76 16.78
C VAL A 672 -22.04 -0.12 16.99
N GLY A 673 -21.14 -0.26 16.06
CA GLY A 673 -19.83 0.38 16.13
C GLY A 673 -19.22 0.63 14.77
N GLY A 674 -18.20 1.50 14.78
CA GLY A 674 -17.44 1.83 13.59
C GLY A 674 -16.31 2.81 13.86
N HIS A 675 -15.40 2.91 12.91
CA HIS A 675 -14.24 3.79 12.96
C HIS A 675 -14.39 4.94 11.95
N SER A 676 -13.88 6.13 12.25
CA SER A 676 -13.89 7.29 11.36
C SER A 676 -15.32 7.63 10.89
N TYR A 677 -15.65 7.51 9.62
CA TYR A 677 -17.02 7.69 9.09
C TYR A 677 -18.00 6.67 9.71
N GLY A 678 -17.55 5.46 10.04
CA GLY A 678 -18.33 4.51 10.83
C GLY A 678 -18.60 4.97 12.27
N GLY A 679 -17.67 5.72 12.88
CA GLY A 679 -17.89 6.37 14.19
C GLY A 679 -18.95 7.45 14.11
N PHE A 680 -18.92 8.30 13.07
CA PHE A 680 -19.95 9.28 12.77
C PHE A 680 -21.33 8.61 12.55
N MET A 681 -21.39 7.56 11.74
CA MET A 681 -22.59 6.74 11.54
C MET A 681 -23.13 6.19 12.88
N THR A 682 -22.24 5.63 13.71
CA THR A 682 -22.62 5.07 15.01
C THR A 682 -23.33 6.12 15.89
N ALA A 683 -22.78 7.35 15.98
CA ALA A 683 -23.39 8.43 16.74
C ALA A 683 -24.76 8.82 16.18
N ASN A 684 -24.90 8.92 14.86
CA ASN A 684 -26.17 9.21 14.19
C ASN A 684 -27.21 8.10 14.44
N LEU A 685 -26.85 6.82 14.31
CA LEU A 685 -27.75 5.72 14.56
C LEU A 685 -28.25 5.68 16.01
N LEU A 686 -27.40 5.99 16.99
CA LEU A 686 -27.81 6.10 18.41
C LEU A 686 -28.73 7.30 18.68
N ALA A 687 -28.56 8.39 17.93
CA ALA A 687 -29.37 9.59 18.09
C ALA A 687 -30.74 9.48 17.42
N HIS A 688 -30.86 8.73 16.32
CA HIS A 688 -32.04 8.72 15.45
C HIS A 688 -32.80 7.40 15.44
N THR A 689 -32.32 6.35 16.16
CA THR A 689 -33.01 5.05 16.23
C THR A 689 -33.03 4.47 17.66
N ASP A 690 -33.93 3.55 17.90
CA ASP A 690 -34.04 2.73 19.11
C ASP A 690 -33.53 1.29 18.90
N LEU A 691 -32.86 1.03 17.79
CA LEU A 691 -32.37 -0.30 17.41
C LEU A 691 -31.25 -0.82 18.32
N PHE A 692 -30.51 0.09 18.96
CA PHE A 692 -29.26 -0.23 19.64
C PHE A 692 -29.32 0.11 21.13
N THR A 693 -28.78 -0.80 21.94
CA THR A 693 -28.64 -0.60 23.39
C THR A 693 -27.34 0.11 23.77
N ALA A 694 -26.34 0.09 22.91
CA ALA A 694 -25.05 0.74 23.09
C ALA A 694 -24.35 0.98 21.75
N GLY A 695 -23.30 1.82 21.76
CA GLY A 695 -22.46 2.08 20.58
C GLY A 695 -20.99 2.25 20.91
N ILE A 696 -20.15 1.91 19.94
CA ILE A 696 -18.69 2.09 19.97
C ILE A 696 -18.29 3.02 18.82
N ALA A 697 -18.31 4.32 19.08
CA ALA A 697 -17.92 5.32 18.10
C ALA A 697 -16.44 5.67 18.24
N ARG A 698 -15.61 5.24 17.26
CA ARG A 698 -14.16 5.41 17.32
C ARG A 698 -13.67 6.41 16.29
N SER A 699 -13.00 7.48 16.76
CA SER A 699 -12.35 8.52 15.93
C SER A 699 -13.29 9.16 14.88
N GLY A 700 -14.58 9.31 15.20
CA GLY A 700 -15.55 9.97 14.31
C GLY A 700 -15.41 11.49 14.36
N ALA A 701 -15.77 12.16 13.26
CA ALA A 701 -15.98 13.60 13.22
C ALA A 701 -17.49 13.87 13.46
N TYR A 702 -17.82 14.68 14.46
CA TYR A 702 -19.21 14.84 14.94
C TYR A 702 -19.79 16.23 14.72
N ASN A 703 -19.11 17.12 14.01
CA ASN A 703 -19.47 18.51 13.76
C ASN A 703 -19.64 18.83 12.28
#